data_195e7c959f8479b9e1c97212fe9e4939
#
_entry.id   195e7c959f8479b9e1c97212fe9e4939
#
_cell.length_a   1.000
_cell.length_b   1.000
_cell.length_c   1.000
_cell.angle_alpha   90.00
_cell.angle_beta   90.00
_cell.angle_gamma   90.00
#
_symmetry.space_group_name_H-M   'P 1'
#
loop_
_entity.id
_entity.type
_entity.pdbx_description
1 polymer ?
#
loop_
_entity_poly.entity_id
_entity_poly.type
_entity_poly.pdbx_seq_one_letter_code
_entity_poly.pdbx_strand_id
1 'polypeptide(L)'
;MAASSRTCYLIDGSAYIYRAFFALPALANSKGLQTNAVYGFTTMLMKILRERKPDCLAITFDEKGPTHRHEEFKEYKAHRPPMPDGMSAQIPYIHQVVEAFGIPVVRKQGLEADDLIGTLARKAAAAGFEVVIVTGDKDMLQLVTPAVRIYDPVKDKWLGEAECREKFGVEPARVVEIMGLMGDATDNIPGVKGIGEKTAAKLIAEFGTIDNLLKHVDEMKPSRTQTLLKEQAENARLSRKLATIQTDCPVEFDAKAFTTHPPDPERLAPVLRELEFSTLLKNIQTASGSAPVGEALGGGADTITDEKAAKRFADHAARERLVGLHVVLEGSGVTAEVRGLSFGTPDGTTVVASRLFGPLKDILADRNITKAVHDLKPALLALHRAGVEEVKPAFDTMIAAYLLNPNRRGHALDSVALEVLGYQLGTGQAEQPKEEPADLFGSSDTAAAIVPAAAEAAAATVRLVPILTDRLEEQGSLHLFNDIEMPLVPVLAEIERNGFGLDVTVLHEQSKELERELDNIMGNITRLAGQEFNVNSPKQLAAVLFDKLGLKPGRKTKTGYSTDEDTLTQLALQHELPVQILNYRSLSKLKSTYVDAFPALVNPETGRLHTSLNQTVAATGRLSSTEPNLQNIPVKGDHGFRIREAFVASKGHTLLCADYSQIEPRILAHLSDDPKLKLVFERGEDIHTATAVEIFKLLPENITKEMRRVAKTVVFGIVYGISPFGLAQNIGVSQADAKKYIDTYFERYAGVKSFIDRTIEEAKEKGYTTTITGRRRPIPELQSSDPAQRGYGERQAVNSPIQGSAADAIKIAMIAVLNKLHAELPNTKMILQVHDELIFEVPETDLNKARHLVKDEMEGVGPRLSLSVPLKVDLGVGKNWREAHP
;
A
#
# COMPACT_ATOMS: atom_id res chain seq x y z
N MET A 1 15.42 -48.94 8.00
CA MET A 1 15.20 -47.56 7.53
C MET A 1 14.53 -47.70 6.18
N ALA A 2 13.26 -47.30 6.06
CA ALA A 2 12.62 -47.22 4.75
C ALA A 2 13.42 -46.18 3.91
N ALA A 3 13.86 -46.57 2.71
CA ALA A 3 14.46 -45.64 1.78
C ALA A 3 13.49 -44.47 1.58
N SER A 4 13.91 -43.22 1.81
CA SER A 4 13.04 -42.07 1.54
C SER A 4 12.70 -42.11 0.05
N SER A 5 11.43 -42.15 -0.29
CA SER A 5 10.98 -42.12 -1.67
C SER A 5 11.43 -40.81 -2.30
N ARG A 6 12.06 -40.86 -3.47
CA ARG A 6 12.47 -39.67 -4.23
C ARG A 6 11.24 -38.99 -4.79
N THR A 7 11.19 -37.66 -4.67
CA THR A 7 10.04 -36.86 -5.10
C THR A 7 10.36 -36.08 -6.39
N CYS A 8 9.40 -36.03 -7.31
CA CYS A 8 9.47 -35.26 -8.55
C CYS A 8 8.29 -34.30 -8.65
N TYR A 9 8.57 -33.01 -8.72
CA TYR A 9 7.57 -31.95 -8.86
C TYR A 9 7.49 -31.48 -10.32
N LEU A 10 6.30 -31.50 -10.88
CA LEU A 10 6.01 -31.02 -12.23
C LEU A 10 5.06 -29.84 -12.13
N ILE A 11 5.52 -28.66 -12.52
CA ILE A 11 4.76 -27.42 -12.37
C ILE A 11 4.13 -27.04 -13.70
N ASP A 12 2.82 -26.80 -13.67
CA ASP A 12 2.06 -26.19 -14.74
C ASP A 12 2.31 -24.66 -14.71
N GLY A 13 3.33 -24.23 -15.45
CA GLY A 13 3.77 -22.84 -15.48
C GLY A 13 2.74 -21.91 -16.09
N SER A 14 2.04 -22.34 -17.16
CA SER A 14 1.01 -21.55 -17.83
C SER A 14 -0.16 -21.24 -16.93
N ALA A 15 -0.76 -22.25 -16.30
CA ALA A 15 -1.86 -22.04 -15.34
C ALA A 15 -1.41 -21.19 -14.14
N TYR A 16 -0.16 -21.35 -13.72
CA TYR A 16 0.38 -20.59 -12.59
C TYR A 16 0.56 -19.11 -12.87
N ILE A 17 1.02 -18.73 -14.06
CA ILE A 17 1.13 -17.32 -14.49
C ILE A 17 -0.25 -16.65 -14.40
N TYR A 18 -1.27 -17.28 -15.00
CA TYR A 18 -2.63 -16.77 -14.96
C TYR A 18 -3.13 -16.61 -13.52
N ARG A 19 -2.92 -17.62 -12.70
CA ARG A 19 -3.33 -17.61 -11.30
C ARG A 19 -2.64 -16.52 -10.49
N ALA A 20 -1.33 -16.37 -10.61
CA ALA A 20 -0.57 -15.34 -9.93
C ALA A 20 -1.04 -13.93 -10.32
N PHE A 21 -1.31 -13.72 -11.61
CA PHE A 21 -1.78 -12.45 -12.13
C PHE A 21 -3.14 -12.04 -11.55
N PHE A 22 -4.11 -12.95 -11.46
CA PHE A 22 -5.45 -12.63 -10.99
C PHE A 22 -5.66 -12.80 -9.47
N ALA A 23 -4.79 -13.51 -8.77
CA ALA A 23 -4.89 -13.71 -7.33
C ALA A 23 -4.31 -12.55 -6.51
N LEU A 24 -3.36 -11.82 -7.06
CA LEU A 24 -2.70 -10.69 -6.39
C LEU A 24 -3.26 -9.36 -6.90
N PRO A 25 -3.32 -8.32 -6.04
CA PRO A 25 -3.58 -6.98 -6.50
C PRO A 25 -2.56 -6.55 -7.55
N ALA A 26 -2.91 -5.58 -8.38
CA ALA A 26 -1.97 -5.02 -9.34
C ALA A 26 -0.77 -4.41 -8.59
N LEU A 27 0.38 -5.04 -8.74
CA LEU A 27 1.68 -4.55 -8.27
C LEU A 27 2.42 -4.01 -9.50
N ALA A 28 3.14 -2.91 -9.35
CA ALA A 28 4.00 -2.39 -10.40
C ALA A 28 5.30 -1.86 -9.78
N ASN A 29 6.39 -1.91 -10.56
CA ASN A 29 7.64 -1.25 -10.19
C ASN A 29 7.57 0.26 -10.49
N SER A 30 8.59 1.01 -10.11
CA SER A 30 8.67 2.47 -10.30
C SER A 30 8.61 2.92 -11.77
N LYS A 31 8.94 2.01 -12.72
CA LYS A 31 8.86 2.24 -14.17
C LYS A 31 7.45 1.95 -14.73
N GLY A 32 6.47 1.59 -13.91
CA GLY A 32 5.10 1.28 -14.32
C GLY A 32 4.90 -0.13 -14.87
N LEU A 33 5.92 -0.99 -14.89
CA LEU A 33 5.76 -2.38 -15.29
C LEU A 33 4.95 -3.13 -14.23
N GLN A 34 3.85 -3.76 -14.64
CA GLN A 34 3.12 -4.68 -13.77
C GLN A 34 3.99 -5.88 -13.38
N THR A 35 3.99 -6.25 -12.09
CA THR A 35 4.91 -7.25 -11.52
C THR A 35 4.22 -8.32 -10.70
N ASN A 36 2.91 -8.25 -10.52
CA ASN A 36 2.13 -9.16 -9.67
C ASN A 36 2.25 -10.64 -10.08
N ALA A 37 2.25 -10.95 -11.39
CA ALA A 37 2.40 -12.33 -11.87
C ALA A 37 3.79 -12.87 -11.55
N VAL A 38 4.84 -12.10 -11.84
CA VAL A 38 6.23 -12.51 -11.54
C VAL A 38 6.43 -12.67 -10.03
N TYR A 39 5.91 -11.73 -9.23
CA TYR A 39 6.00 -11.81 -7.77
C TYR A 39 5.35 -13.08 -7.21
N GLY A 40 4.11 -13.34 -7.63
CA GLY A 40 3.36 -14.52 -7.19
C GLY A 40 4.02 -15.82 -7.64
N PHE A 41 4.50 -15.86 -8.88
CA PHE A 41 5.20 -17.01 -9.44
C PHE A 41 6.51 -17.30 -8.69
N THR A 42 7.34 -16.28 -8.49
CA THR A 42 8.62 -16.39 -7.75
C THR A 42 8.40 -16.83 -6.30
N THR A 43 7.43 -16.23 -5.62
CA THR A 43 7.08 -16.59 -4.24
C THR A 43 6.65 -18.06 -4.12
N MET A 44 5.87 -18.55 -5.07
CA MET A 44 5.46 -19.95 -5.12
C MET A 44 6.66 -20.88 -5.33
N LEU A 45 7.56 -20.58 -6.29
CA LEU A 45 8.76 -21.38 -6.51
C LEU A 45 9.62 -21.45 -5.25
N MET A 46 9.86 -20.32 -4.60
CA MET A 46 10.62 -20.28 -3.35
C MET A 46 9.95 -21.09 -2.23
N LYS A 47 8.61 -21.04 -2.13
CA LYS A 47 7.86 -21.84 -1.17
C LYS A 47 8.06 -23.34 -1.41
N ILE A 48 7.92 -23.80 -2.66
CA ILE A 48 8.09 -25.20 -3.02
C ILE A 48 9.51 -25.66 -2.70
N LEU A 49 10.52 -24.93 -3.13
CA LEU A 49 11.93 -25.29 -2.92
C LEU A 49 12.28 -25.35 -1.43
N ARG A 50 11.83 -24.37 -0.65
CA ARG A 50 12.15 -24.27 0.78
C ARG A 50 11.40 -25.30 1.63
N GLU A 51 10.08 -25.47 1.39
CA GLU A 51 9.21 -26.26 2.27
C GLU A 51 9.08 -27.72 1.82
N ARG A 52 9.11 -27.97 0.51
CA ARG A 52 8.91 -29.31 -0.05
C ARG A 52 10.18 -30.03 -0.43
N LYS A 53 11.25 -29.27 -0.73
CA LYS A 53 12.61 -29.79 -1.06
C LYS A 53 12.56 -30.96 -2.04
N PRO A 54 12.01 -30.75 -3.26
CA PRO A 54 11.91 -31.82 -4.25
C PRO A 54 13.29 -32.32 -4.70
N ASP A 55 13.42 -33.62 -4.95
CA ASP A 55 14.66 -34.19 -5.53
C ASP A 55 14.78 -33.81 -7.02
N CYS A 56 13.63 -33.77 -7.71
CA CYS A 56 13.51 -33.38 -9.11
C CYS A 56 12.40 -32.33 -9.29
N LEU A 57 12.64 -31.35 -10.17
CA LEU A 57 11.69 -30.29 -10.49
C LEU A 57 11.78 -29.94 -11.97
N ALA A 58 10.63 -29.80 -12.64
CA ALA A 58 10.51 -29.26 -13.99
C ALA A 58 9.26 -28.42 -14.13
N ILE A 59 9.29 -27.45 -15.04
CA ILE A 59 8.17 -26.56 -15.38
C ILE A 59 7.77 -26.77 -16.84
N THR A 60 6.48 -26.81 -17.11
CA THR A 60 5.95 -26.83 -18.47
C THR A 60 5.27 -25.52 -18.81
N PHE A 61 5.42 -25.09 -20.07
CA PHE A 61 4.68 -23.96 -20.61
C PHE A 61 4.05 -24.34 -21.94
N ASP A 62 2.86 -23.79 -22.22
CA ASP A 62 2.25 -23.86 -23.54
C ASP A 62 3.05 -23.07 -24.57
N GLU A 63 3.19 -23.59 -25.76
CA GLU A 63 3.73 -22.87 -26.89
C GLU A 63 2.62 -22.24 -27.76
N LYS A 64 2.99 -21.15 -28.45
CA LYS A 64 2.07 -20.49 -29.39
C LYS A 64 1.83 -21.38 -30.60
N GLY A 65 0.57 -21.56 -30.96
CA GLY A 65 0.19 -22.25 -32.18
C GLY A 65 -0.95 -23.26 -31.97
N PRO A 66 -1.49 -23.83 -33.04
CA PRO A 66 -2.54 -24.86 -32.94
C PRO A 66 -1.96 -26.15 -32.37
N THR A 67 -2.78 -26.84 -31.56
CA THR A 67 -2.49 -28.17 -31.01
C THR A 67 -3.32 -29.20 -31.73
N HIS A 68 -3.03 -30.49 -31.54
CA HIS A 68 -3.83 -31.59 -32.11
C HIS A 68 -5.34 -31.47 -31.79
N ARG A 69 -5.72 -30.86 -30.65
CA ARG A 69 -7.13 -30.61 -30.30
C ARG A 69 -7.79 -29.60 -31.23
N HIS A 70 -7.05 -28.59 -31.72
CA HIS A 70 -7.56 -27.63 -32.72
C HIS A 70 -7.75 -28.28 -34.12
N GLU A 71 -6.94 -29.30 -34.43
CA GLU A 71 -7.13 -30.07 -35.67
C GLU A 71 -8.40 -30.91 -35.61
N GLU A 72 -8.72 -31.47 -34.45
CA GLU A 72 -9.90 -32.28 -34.21
C GLU A 72 -11.18 -31.43 -34.04
N PHE A 73 -11.06 -30.28 -33.40
CA PHE A 73 -12.19 -29.40 -33.13
C PHE A 73 -11.78 -27.95 -33.28
N LYS A 74 -12.10 -27.31 -34.40
CA LYS A 74 -11.65 -25.95 -34.75
C LYS A 74 -12.12 -24.88 -33.73
N GLU A 75 -13.21 -25.13 -33.01
CA GLU A 75 -13.76 -24.21 -32.03
C GLU A 75 -13.13 -24.39 -30.63
N TYR A 76 -12.18 -25.32 -30.47
CA TYR A 76 -11.51 -25.55 -29.20
C TYR A 76 -10.80 -24.27 -28.72
N LYS A 77 -11.06 -23.87 -27.50
CA LYS A 77 -10.55 -22.62 -26.87
C LYS A 77 -10.87 -21.31 -27.63
N ALA A 78 -11.77 -21.31 -28.63
CA ALA A 78 -12.07 -20.13 -29.45
C ALA A 78 -12.71 -18.97 -28.65
N HIS A 79 -13.29 -19.25 -27.49
CA HIS A 79 -13.94 -18.24 -26.63
C HIS A 79 -13.04 -17.70 -25.53
N ARG A 80 -11.79 -18.16 -25.43
CA ARG A 80 -10.84 -17.62 -24.45
C ARG A 80 -10.51 -16.16 -24.79
N PRO A 81 -10.65 -15.23 -23.84
CA PRO A 81 -10.22 -13.86 -24.05
C PRO A 81 -8.70 -13.80 -24.31
N PRO A 82 -8.22 -12.80 -25.06
CA PRO A 82 -6.79 -12.62 -25.25
C PRO A 82 -6.08 -12.39 -23.92
N MET A 83 -4.80 -12.79 -23.88
CA MET A 83 -3.97 -12.56 -22.70
C MET A 83 -3.88 -11.06 -22.41
N PRO A 84 -4.09 -10.61 -21.17
CA PRO A 84 -3.93 -9.22 -20.78
C PRO A 84 -2.51 -8.70 -21.10
N ASP A 85 -2.39 -7.49 -21.64
CA ASP A 85 -1.09 -6.90 -21.99
C ASP A 85 -0.15 -6.80 -20.79
N GLY A 86 -0.67 -6.42 -19.63
CA GLY A 86 0.10 -6.37 -18.40
C GLY A 86 0.62 -7.73 -17.92
N MET A 87 -0.03 -8.84 -18.28
CA MET A 87 0.48 -10.19 -18.03
C MET A 87 1.51 -10.58 -19.09
N SER A 88 1.26 -10.27 -20.36
CA SER A 88 2.17 -10.55 -21.46
C SER A 88 3.54 -9.90 -21.25
N ALA A 89 3.58 -8.67 -20.73
CA ALA A 89 4.81 -7.94 -20.43
C ALA A 89 5.65 -8.61 -19.32
N GLN A 90 5.04 -9.42 -18.47
CA GLN A 90 5.71 -10.09 -17.35
C GLN A 90 6.33 -11.46 -17.72
N ILE A 91 5.88 -12.09 -18.82
CA ILE A 91 6.36 -13.42 -19.24
C ILE A 91 7.87 -13.50 -19.41
N PRO A 92 8.56 -12.53 -20.05
CA PRO A 92 10.01 -12.57 -20.17
C PRO A 92 10.72 -12.62 -18.82
N TYR A 93 10.25 -11.88 -17.83
CA TYR A 93 10.80 -11.88 -16.47
C TYR A 93 10.57 -13.21 -15.74
N ILE A 94 9.40 -13.84 -15.95
CA ILE A 94 9.12 -15.16 -15.40
C ILE A 94 10.10 -16.19 -15.97
N HIS A 95 10.40 -16.15 -17.26
CA HIS A 95 11.40 -17.02 -17.87
C HIS A 95 12.81 -16.77 -17.30
N GLN A 96 13.20 -15.50 -17.13
CA GLN A 96 14.48 -15.17 -16.50
C GLN A 96 14.56 -15.68 -15.05
N VAL A 97 13.48 -15.56 -14.28
CA VAL A 97 13.41 -16.12 -12.93
C VAL A 97 13.58 -17.64 -12.97
N VAL A 98 12.85 -18.36 -13.82
CA VAL A 98 12.92 -19.83 -13.94
C VAL A 98 14.35 -20.26 -14.34
N GLU A 99 14.98 -19.54 -15.26
CA GLU A 99 16.36 -19.79 -15.68
C GLU A 99 17.37 -19.57 -14.53
N ALA A 100 17.18 -18.47 -13.76
CA ALA A 100 18.02 -18.16 -12.61
C ALA A 100 17.84 -19.15 -11.45
N PHE A 101 16.68 -19.81 -11.34
CA PHE A 101 16.46 -20.94 -10.45
C PHE A 101 17.08 -22.25 -10.97
N GLY A 102 17.61 -22.27 -12.20
CA GLY A 102 18.17 -23.48 -12.82
C GLY A 102 17.12 -24.58 -13.05
N ILE A 103 15.84 -24.20 -13.18
CA ILE A 103 14.76 -25.17 -13.33
C ILE A 103 14.56 -25.49 -14.82
N PRO A 104 14.62 -26.77 -15.22
CA PRO A 104 14.37 -27.19 -16.60
C PRO A 104 12.96 -26.83 -17.07
N VAL A 105 12.88 -26.22 -18.25
CA VAL A 105 11.63 -25.89 -18.92
C VAL A 105 11.34 -26.92 -20.01
N VAL A 106 10.19 -27.57 -19.94
CA VAL A 106 9.74 -28.53 -20.97
C VAL A 106 8.60 -27.89 -21.74
N ARG A 107 8.80 -27.75 -23.04
CA ARG A 107 7.80 -27.24 -23.99
C ARG A 107 7.97 -27.92 -25.35
N LYS A 108 6.88 -28.09 -26.10
CA LYS A 108 6.92 -28.71 -27.41
C LYS A 108 5.78 -28.18 -28.29
N GLN A 109 6.13 -27.74 -29.48
CA GLN A 109 5.15 -27.21 -30.42
C GLN A 109 4.10 -28.28 -30.79
N GLY A 110 2.83 -27.89 -30.85
CA GLY A 110 1.71 -28.76 -31.18
C GLY A 110 1.15 -29.58 -30.00
N LEU A 111 1.77 -29.52 -28.81
CA LEU A 111 1.35 -30.16 -27.58
C LEU A 111 1.02 -29.12 -26.51
N GLU A 112 0.07 -29.46 -25.64
CA GLU A 112 -0.28 -28.60 -24.49
C GLU A 112 0.57 -28.96 -23.26
N ALA A 113 0.73 -28.01 -22.34
CA ALA A 113 1.46 -28.22 -21.08
C ALA A 113 0.94 -29.44 -20.31
N ASP A 114 -0.39 -29.66 -20.34
CA ASP A 114 -1.06 -30.78 -19.67
C ASP A 114 -0.60 -32.13 -20.19
N ASP A 115 -0.46 -32.28 -21.51
CA ASP A 115 -0.01 -33.51 -22.19
C ASP A 115 1.46 -33.81 -21.83
N LEU A 116 2.29 -32.76 -21.77
CA LEU A 116 3.67 -32.87 -21.35
C LEU A 116 3.78 -33.31 -19.89
N ILE A 117 3.01 -32.70 -19.00
CA ILE A 117 2.93 -33.06 -17.57
C ILE A 117 2.45 -34.50 -17.41
N GLY A 118 1.38 -34.88 -18.10
CA GLY A 118 0.85 -36.25 -18.05
C GLY A 118 1.88 -37.31 -18.48
N THR A 119 2.63 -37.01 -19.55
CA THR A 119 3.69 -37.92 -20.03
C THR A 119 4.87 -37.98 -19.06
N LEU A 120 5.35 -36.85 -18.56
CA LEU A 120 6.44 -36.78 -17.58
C LEU A 120 6.05 -37.45 -16.26
N ALA A 121 4.81 -37.24 -15.79
CA ALA A 121 4.32 -37.85 -14.55
C ALA A 121 4.31 -39.39 -14.65
N ARG A 122 3.82 -39.95 -15.77
CA ARG A 122 3.87 -41.38 -16.03
C ARG A 122 5.29 -41.93 -16.08
N LYS A 123 6.20 -41.25 -16.80
CA LYS A 123 7.60 -41.67 -16.94
C LYS A 123 8.36 -41.55 -15.61
N ALA A 124 8.16 -40.49 -14.83
CA ALA A 124 8.77 -40.33 -13.52
C ALA A 124 8.27 -41.37 -12.51
N ALA A 125 6.95 -41.67 -12.49
CA ALA A 125 6.38 -42.71 -11.65
C ALA A 125 6.95 -44.09 -12.01
N ALA A 126 7.10 -44.39 -13.32
CA ALA A 126 7.73 -45.62 -13.79
C ALA A 126 9.22 -45.72 -13.41
N ALA A 127 9.90 -44.56 -13.25
CA ALA A 127 11.29 -44.47 -12.74
C ALA A 127 11.39 -44.54 -11.20
N GLY A 128 10.28 -44.76 -10.50
CA GLY A 128 10.21 -44.98 -9.04
C GLY A 128 10.19 -43.68 -8.22
N PHE A 129 9.73 -42.55 -8.79
CA PHE A 129 9.50 -41.31 -8.08
C PHE A 129 8.06 -41.21 -7.58
N GLU A 130 7.86 -40.60 -6.41
CA GLU A 130 6.59 -40.02 -6.05
C GLU A 130 6.42 -38.70 -6.78
N VAL A 131 5.38 -38.58 -7.60
CA VAL A 131 5.18 -37.42 -8.47
C VAL A 131 4.17 -36.45 -7.87
N VAL A 132 4.51 -35.19 -7.84
CA VAL A 132 3.61 -34.11 -7.43
C VAL A 132 3.38 -33.15 -8.61
N ILE A 133 2.18 -33.14 -9.13
CA ILE A 133 1.76 -32.16 -10.13
C ILE A 133 1.32 -30.89 -9.40
N VAL A 134 2.00 -29.78 -9.66
CA VAL A 134 1.68 -28.49 -9.06
C VAL A 134 0.78 -27.71 -10.00
N THR A 135 -0.51 -27.76 -9.75
CA THR A 135 -1.52 -27.07 -10.56
C THR A 135 -2.79 -26.81 -9.76
N GLY A 136 -3.61 -25.90 -10.21
CA GLY A 136 -4.96 -25.70 -9.71
C GLY A 136 -6.02 -26.22 -10.67
N ASP A 137 -5.61 -26.83 -11.77
CA ASP A 137 -6.52 -27.35 -12.77
C ASP A 137 -7.13 -28.69 -12.31
N LYS A 138 -8.47 -28.72 -12.38
CA LYS A 138 -9.25 -29.93 -12.01
C LYS A 138 -9.10 -31.05 -13.04
N ASP A 139 -8.73 -30.73 -14.26
CA ASP A 139 -8.64 -31.69 -15.36
C ASP A 139 -7.46 -32.63 -15.16
N MET A 140 -6.41 -32.15 -14.47
CA MET A 140 -5.27 -32.97 -14.04
C MET A 140 -5.64 -34.11 -13.06
N LEU A 141 -6.83 -34.08 -12.43
CA LEU A 141 -7.26 -35.14 -11.53
C LEU A 141 -7.35 -36.50 -12.22
N GLN A 142 -7.51 -36.58 -13.55
CA GLN A 142 -7.46 -37.82 -14.31
C GLN A 142 -6.08 -38.52 -14.26
N LEU A 143 -5.01 -37.77 -13.90
CA LEU A 143 -3.65 -38.31 -13.81
C LEU A 143 -3.29 -38.85 -12.43
N VAL A 144 -4.16 -38.69 -11.44
CA VAL A 144 -3.92 -39.13 -10.07
C VAL A 144 -3.85 -40.66 -10.00
N THR A 145 -2.81 -41.15 -9.34
CA THR A 145 -2.56 -42.57 -9.05
C THR A 145 -1.95 -42.71 -7.66
N PRO A 146 -1.72 -43.88 -7.11
CA PRO A 146 -0.99 -44.03 -5.86
C PRO A 146 0.41 -43.36 -5.85
N ALA A 147 1.06 -43.23 -7.03
CA ALA A 147 2.36 -42.59 -7.18
C ALA A 147 2.29 -41.14 -7.67
N VAL A 148 1.11 -40.63 -8.05
CA VAL A 148 0.93 -39.28 -8.61
C VAL A 148 -0.15 -38.53 -7.83
N ARG A 149 0.23 -37.42 -7.21
CA ARG A 149 -0.69 -36.56 -6.45
C ARG A 149 -0.65 -35.13 -7.02
N ILE A 150 -1.70 -34.37 -6.75
CA ILE A 150 -1.76 -32.94 -7.12
C ILE A 150 -1.61 -32.08 -5.86
N TYR A 151 -0.90 -30.97 -6.01
CA TYR A 151 -0.75 -29.95 -4.99
C TYR A 151 -1.18 -28.57 -5.54
N ASP A 152 -2.17 -27.97 -4.90
CA ASP A 152 -2.60 -26.59 -5.17
C ASP A 152 -1.96 -25.66 -4.12
N PRO A 153 -0.85 -24.95 -4.43
CA PRO A 153 -0.12 -24.16 -3.45
C PRO A 153 -0.80 -22.81 -3.08
N VAL A 154 -1.78 -22.36 -3.85
CA VAL A 154 -2.59 -21.17 -3.49
C VAL A 154 -3.55 -21.50 -2.37
N LYS A 155 -4.16 -22.69 -2.41
CA LYS A 155 -5.07 -23.16 -1.37
C LYS A 155 -4.38 -24.00 -0.30
N ASP A 156 -3.10 -24.27 -0.48
CA ASP A 156 -2.30 -25.21 0.31
C ASP A 156 -3.00 -26.58 0.47
N LYS A 157 -3.53 -27.11 -0.65
CA LYS A 157 -4.37 -28.31 -0.66
C LYS A 157 -3.75 -29.41 -1.50
N TRP A 158 -3.73 -30.61 -0.92
CA TRP A 158 -3.38 -31.85 -1.63
C TRP A 158 -4.61 -32.49 -2.21
N LEU A 159 -4.48 -33.08 -3.39
CA LEU A 159 -5.53 -33.81 -4.05
C LEU A 159 -4.98 -35.18 -4.52
N GLY A 160 -5.55 -36.24 -3.98
CA GLY A 160 -5.26 -37.61 -4.31
C GLY A 160 -6.54 -38.36 -4.68
N GLU A 161 -6.50 -39.71 -4.64
CA GLU A 161 -7.65 -40.54 -4.98
C GLU A 161 -8.86 -40.33 -4.06
N ALA A 162 -8.60 -40.12 -2.75
CA ALA A 162 -9.66 -39.90 -1.77
C ALA A 162 -10.44 -38.61 -2.05
N GLU A 163 -9.71 -37.50 -2.32
CA GLU A 163 -10.30 -36.20 -2.63
C GLU A 163 -11.01 -36.19 -3.99
N CYS A 164 -10.52 -37.00 -4.96
CA CYS A 164 -11.19 -37.20 -6.23
C CYS A 164 -12.55 -37.90 -6.04
N ARG A 165 -12.58 -38.97 -5.24
CA ARG A 165 -13.82 -39.68 -4.90
C ARG A 165 -14.80 -38.83 -4.11
N GLU A 166 -14.31 -38.01 -3.16
CA GLU A 166 -15.15 -37.08 -2.41
C GLU A 166 -15.81 -36.06 -3.34
N LYS A 167 -15.05 -35.50 -4.31
CA LYS A 167 -15.52 -34.45 -5.20
C LYS A 167 -16.43 -34.97 -6.31
N PHE A 168 -16.03 -36.03 -7.01
CA PHE A 168 -16.71 -36.52 -8.20
C PHE A 168 -17.49 -37.84 -8.00
N GLY A 169 -17.30 -38.50 -6.88
CA GLY A 169 -17.91 -39.81 -6.60
C GLY A 169 -17.34 -40.97 -7.42
N VAL A 170 -16.23 -40.81 -8.10
CA VAL A 170 -15.60 -41.78 -8.99
C VAL A 170 -14.09 -41.83 -8.79
N GLU A 171 -13.46 -42.89 -9.33
CA GLU A 171 -12.00 -43.03 -9.40
C GLU A 171 -11.39 -42.00 -10.33
N PRO A 172 -10.13 -41.55 -10.12
CA PRO A 172 -9.43 -40.61 -11.00
C PRO A 172 -9.51 -40.94 -12.49
N ALA A 173 -9.31 -42.19 -12.85
CA ALA A 173 -9.40 -42.65 -14.25
C ALA A 173 -10.80 -42.48 -14.89
N ARG A 174 -11.83 -42.16 -14.09
CA ARG A 174 -13.19 -41.87 -14.58
C ARG A 174 -13.52 -40.38 -14.68
N VAL A 175 -12.64 -39.51 -14.22
CA VAL A 175 -12.87 -38.06 -14.29
C VAL A 175 -13.06 -37.60 -15.74
N VAL A 176 -12.26 -38.14 -16.66
CA VAL A 176 -12.37 -37.80 -18.09
C VAL A 176 -13.73 -38.20 -18.68
N GLU A 177 -14.36 -39.27 -18.20
CA GLU A 177 -15.70 -39.67 -18.63
C GLU A 177 -16.77 -38.67 -18.16
N ILE A 178 -16.62 -38.16 -16.92
CA ILE A 178 -17.50 -37.09 -16.41
C ILE A 178 -17.33 -35.81 -17.26
N MET A 179 -16.09 -35.42 -17.56
CA MET A 179 -15.79 -34.26 -18.39
C MET A 179 -16.36 -34.43 -19.82
N GLY A 180 -16.28 -35.61 -20.40
CA GLY A 180 -16.88 -35.91 -21.68
C GLY A 180 -18.39 -35.72 -21.73
N LEU A 181 -19.10 -36.00 -20.62
CA LEU A 181 -20.54 -35.73 -20.52
C LEU A 181 -20.89 -34.30 -20.22
N MET A 182 -20.19 -33.66 -19.27
CA MET A 182 -20.53 -32.29 -18.84
C MET A 182 -19.97 -31.21 -19.79
N GLY A 183 -18.90 -31.50 -20.53
CA GLY A 183 -18.15 -30.54 -21.29
C GLY A 183 -17.34 -29.57 -20.41
N ASP A 184 -16.67 -28.59 -21.07
CA ASP A 184 -16.01 -27.48 -20.41
C ASP A 184 -16.25 -26.18 -21.19
N ALA A 185 -16.93 -25.22 -20.54
CA ALA A 185 -17.23 -23.92 -21.14
C ALA A 185 -15.97 -23.06 -21.33
N THR A 186 -14.93 -23.27 -20.52
CA THR A 186 -13.67 -22.50 -20.58
C THR A 186 -12.88 -22.88 -21.83
N ASP A 187 -12.86 -24.17 -22.15
CA ASP A 187 -12.14 -24.72 -23.30
C ASP A 187 -13.06 -24.96 -24.53
N ASN A 188 -14.30 -24.53 -24.41
CA ASN A 188 -15.32 -24.70 -25.42
C ASN A 188 -15.52 -26.18 -25.82
N ILE A 189 -15.40 -27.08 -24.84
CA ILE A 189 -15.70 -28.53 -25.03
C ILE A 189 -17.21 -28.71 -24.89
N PRO A 190 -17.90 -29.23 -25.95
CA PRO A 190 -19.37 -29.13 -26.03
C PRO A 190 -20.13 -29.94 -24.95
N GLY A 191 -19.64 -31.11 -24.55
CA GLY A 191 -20.37 -32.00 -23.67
C GLY A 191 -21.70 -32.48 -24.25
N VAL A 192 -22.59 -32.97 -23.39
CA VAL A 192 -24.02 -33.23 -23.67
C VAL A 192 -24.81 -32.06 -23.06
N LYS A 193 -25.30 -31.16 -23.91
CA LYS A 193 -26.06 -29.99 -23.44
C LYS A 193 -27.25 -30.37 -22.59
N GLY A 194 -27.25 -29.93 -21.32
CA GLY A 194 -28.28 -30.28 -20.33
C GLY A 194 -27.85 -31.34 -19.31
N ILE A 195 -26.65 -31.89 -19.43
CA ILE A 195 -26.03 -32.75 -18.41
C ILE A 195 -24.93 -31.98 -17.69
N GLY A 196 -25.14 -31.66 -16.44
CA GLY A 196 -24.15 -31.01 -15.57
C GLY A 196 -23.38 -32.03 -14.72
N GLU A 197 -22.36 -31.55 -13.97
CA GLU A 197 -21.43 -32.36 -13.17
C GLU A 197 -22.11 -33.44 -12.31
N LYS A 198 -23.13 -33.05 -11.54
CA LYS A 198 -23.83 -34.00 -10.65
C LYS A 198 -24.53 -35.13 -11.40
N THR A 199 -25.08 -34.82 -12.56
CA THR A 199 -25.77 -35.83 -13.40
C THR A 199 -24.75 -36.72 -14.09
N ALA A 200 -23.67 -36.13 -14.63
CA ALA A 200 -22.55 -36.86 -15.23
C ALA A 200 -21.91 -37.83 -14.24
N ALA A 201 -21.62 -37.34 -13.01
CA ALA A 201 -21.04 -38.16 -11.94
C ALA A 201 -21.91 -39.39 -11.59
N LYS A 202 -23.23 -39.19 -11.47
CA LYS A 202 -24.19 -40.33 -11.23
C LYS A 202 -24.19 -41.33 -12.35
N LEU A 203 -24.23 -40.89 -13.60
CA LEU A 203 -24.23 -41.76 -14.77
C LEU A 203 -22.92 -42.54 -14.87
N ILE A 204 -21.78 -41.91 -14.63
CA ILE A 204 -20.49 -42.59 -14.69
C ILE A 204 -20.29 -43.52 -13.49
N ALA A 205 -20.81 -43.20 -12.31
CA ALA A 205 -20.80 -44.10 -11.16
C ALA A 205 -21.62 -45.39 -11.45
N GLU A 206 -22.72 -45.27 -12.19
CA GLU A 206 -23.60 -46.42 -12.55
C GLU A 206 -23.05 -47.20 -13.73
N PHE A 207 -22.68 -46.55 -14.83
CA PHE A 207 -22.32 -47.22 -16.09
C PHE A 207 -20.80 -47.32 -16.33
N GLY A 208 -19.98 -46.64 -15.57
CA GLY A 208 -18.52 -46.68 -15.62
C GLY A 208 -17.88 -45.82 -16.71
N THR A 209 -18.32 -45.97 -17.96
CA THR A 209 -17.78 -45.25 -19.14
C THR A 209 -18.90 -44.71 -20.02
N ILE A 210 -18.59 -43.68 -20.79
CA ILE A 210 -19.51 -43.14 -21.82
C ILE A 210 -19.90 -44.21 -22.83
N ASP A 211 -18.96 -45.02 -23.30
CA ASP A 211 -19.27 -46.05 -24.29
C ASP A 211 -20.22 -47.12 -23.72
N ASN A 212 -20.05 -47.51 -22.45
CA ASN A 212 -20.98 -48.45 -21.81
C ASN A 212 -22.34 -47.81 -21.54
N LEU A 213 -22.36 -46.54 -21.10
CA LEU A 213 -23.58 -45.76 -20.91
C LEU A 213 -24.39 -45.69 -22.22
N LEU A 214 -23.74 -45.36 -23.33
CA LEU A 214 -24.40 -45.25 -24.64
C LEU A 214 -24.87 -46.58 -25.19
N LYS A 215 -24.22 -47.70 -24.89
CA LYS A 215 -24.69 -49.06 -25.25
C LYS A 215 -25.98 -49.46 -24.53
N HIS A 216 -26.15 -48.99 -23.29
CA HIS A 216 -27.31 -49.33 -22.46
C HIS A 216 -28.32 -48.18 -22.36
N VAL A 217 -28.20 -47.16 -23.20
CA VAL A 217 -29.06 -45.96 -23.16
C VAL A 217 -30.53 -46.31 -23.40
N ASP A 218 -30.81 -47.35 -24.21
CA ASP A 218 -32.17 -47.84 -24.49
C ASP A 218 -32.81 -48.53 -23.28
N GLU A 219 -32.03 -49.07 -22.37
CA GLU A 219 -32.46 -49.75 -21.15
C GLU A 219 -32.76 -48.79 -19.99
N MET A 220 -32.34 -47.51 -20.15
CA MET A 220 -32.63 -46.48 -19.16
C MET A 220 -34.12 -46.13 -19.11
N LYS A 221 -34.62 -45.78 -17.93
CA LYS A 221 -35.98 -45.25 -17.80
C LYS A 221 -36.19 -44.06 -18.72
N PRO A 222 -37.32 -44.00 -19.46
CA PRO A 222 -37.63 -42.84 -20.32
C PRO A 222 -37.48 -41.53 -19.53
N SER A 223 -36.61 -40.66 -19.99
CA SER A 223 -36.28 -39.41 -19.35
C SER A 223 -35.64 -38.42 -20.31
N ARG A 224 -35.66 -37.13 -19.98
CA ARG A 224 -34.98 -36.11 -20.76
C ARG A 224 -33.49 -36.42 -20.91
N THR A 225 -32.86 -36.97 -19.87
CA THR A 225 -31.42 -37.36 -19.90
C THR A 225 -31.18 -38.47 -20.93
N GLN A 226 -32.03 -39.48 -21.02
CA GLN A 226 -31.94 -40.55 -22.01
C GLN A 226 -32.03 -39.99 -23.45
N THR A 227 -33.00 -39.10 -23.69
CA THR A 227 -33.16 -38.44 -25.01
C THR A 227 -31.91 -37.64 -25.40
N LEU A 228 -31.39 -36.81 -24.48
CA LEU A 228 -30.19 -36.01 -24.72
C LEU A 228 -28.95 -36.87 -24.99
N LEU A 229 -28.78 -37.99 -24.30
CA LEU A 229 -27.67 -38.91 -24.55
C LEU A 229 -27.74 -39.57 -25.93
N LYS A 230 -28.94 -39.92 -26.40
CA LYS A 230 -29.15 -40.47 -27.75
C LYS A 230 -28.84 -39.44 -28.84
N GLU A 231 -29.38 -38.25 -28.70
CA GLU A 231 -29.23 -37.17 -29.68
C GLU A 231 -27.80 -36.64 -29.78
N GLN A 232 -27.04 -36.67 -28.66
CA GLN A 232 -25.73 -36.04 -28.58
C GLN A 232 -24.59 -37.04 -28.24
N ALA A 233 -24.77 -38.31 -28.62
CA ALA A 233 -23.78 -39.37 -28.34
C ALA A 233 -22.38 -39.04 -28.92
N GLU A 234 -22.30 -38.50 -30.12
CA GLU A 234 -21.04 -38.13 -30.76
C GLU A 234 -20.37 -36.96 -30.05
N ASN A 235 -21.16 -35.97 -29.57
CA ASN A 235 -20.61 -34.88 -28.75
C ASN A 235 -19.99 -35.38 -27.46
N ALA A 236 -20.60 -36.39 -26.79
CA ALA A 236 -20.03 -37.01 -25.60
C ALA A 236 -18.67 -37.68 -25.88
N ARG A 237 -18.57 -38.42 -27.01
CA ARG A 237 -17.32 -39.09 -27.42
C ARG A 237 -16.25 -38.09 -27.82
N LEU A 238 -16.61 -37.08 -28.60
CA LEU A 238 -15.70 -35.99 -28.99
C LEU A 238 -15.17 -35.25 -27.73
N SER A 239 -16.07 -34.89 -26.83
CA SER A 239 -15.73 -34.16 -25.62
C SER A 239 -14.81 -34.96 -24.71
N ARG A 240 -15.04 -36.25 -24.53
CA ARG A 240 -14.12 -37.15 -23.83
C ARG A 240 -12.74 -37.14 -24.51
N LYS A 241 -12.69 -37.26 -25.83
CA LYS A 241 -11.42 -37.25 -26.56
C LYS A 241 -10.65 -35.95 -26.36
N LEU A 242 -11.31 -34.79 -26.44
CA LEU A 242 -10.72 -33.50 -26.24
C LEU A 242 -10.25 -33.26 -24.79
N ALA A 243 -10.99 -33.76 -23.79
CA ALA A 243 -10.66 -33.68 -22.37
C ALA A 243 -9.57 -34.67 -21.92
N THR A 244 -9.24 -35.68 -22.74
CA THR A 244 -8.23 -36.68 -22.38
C THR A 244 -6.83 -36.08 -22.52
N ILE A 245 -6.06 -36.14 -21.43
CA ILE A 245 -4.66 -35.77 -21.40
C ILE A 245 -3.82 -36.90 -22.01
N GLN A 246 -3.00 -36.60 -22.99
CA GLN A 246 -2.07 -37.56 -23.60
C GLN A 246 -0.89 -37.82 -22.63
N THR A 247 -0.55 -39.10 -22.46
CA THR A 247 0.53 -39.50 -21.53
C THR A 247 1.68 -40.24 -22.23
N ASP A 248 1.73 -40.18 -23.57
CA ASP A 248 2.70 -40.87 -24.42
C ASP A 248 3.38 -39.92 -25.43
N CYS A 249 3.38 -38.63 -25.14
CA CYS A 249 4.02 -37.65 -25.96
C CYS A 249 5.53 -37.90 -26.11
N PRO A 250 6.13 -37.45 -27.25
CA PRO A 250 7.55 -37.69 -27.52
C PRO A 250 8.44 -36.68 -26.73
N VAL A 251 8.42 -36.79 -25.41
CA VAL A 251 9.30 -36.10 -24.45
C VAL A 251 9.93 -37.13 -23.51
N GLU A 252 11.17 -36.87 -23.10
CA GLU A 252 11.93 -37.77 -22.25
C GLU A 252 11.98 -37.23 -20.81
N PHE A 253 11.91 -38.15 -19.83
CA PHE A 253 12.15 -37.85 -18.43
C PHE A 253 13.63 -38.15 -18.12
N ASP A 254 14.41 -37.11 -17.84
CA ASP A 254 15.79 -37.24 -17.41
C ASP A 254 15.93 -36.78 -15.96
N ALA A 255 15.98 -37.73 -15.04
CA ALA A 255 16.10 -37.46 -13.63
C ALA A 255 17.35 -36.65 -13.24
N LYS A 256 18.43 -36.77 -14.02
CA LYS A 256 19.66 -35.97 -13.76
C LYS A 256 19.49 -34.54 -14.21
N ALA A 257 18.91 -34.33 -15.38
CA ALA A 257 18.64 -32.97 -15.89
C ALA A 257 17.58 -32.24 -15.03
N PHE A 258 16.68 -32.98 -14.37
CA PHE A 258 15.62 -32.43 -13.53
C PHE A 258 16.00 -32.34 -12.05
N THR A 259 17.25 -32.68 -11.67
CA THR A 259 17.72 -32.55 -10.29
C THR A 259 17.58 -31.11 -9.82
N THR A 260 17.02 -30.92 -8.64
CA THR A 260 16.81 -29.59 -8.06
C THR A 260 18.12 -29.02 -7.54
N HIS A 261 18.41 -27.78 -7.91
CA HIS A 261 19.57 -27.01 -7.44
C HIS A 261 19.11 -25.79 -6.66
N PRO A 262 19.94 -25.26 -5.73
CA PRO A 262 19.70 -23.93 -5.17
C PRO A 262 19.67 -22.87 -6.29
N PRO A 263 18.85 -21.81 -6.15
CA PRO A 263 18.83 -20.73 -7.13
C PRO A 263 20.20 -20.05 -7.22
N ASP A 264 20.56 -19.59 -8.42
CA ASP A 264 21.78 -18.82 -8.64
C ASP A 264 21.57 -17.36 -8.21
N PRO A 265 22.19 -16.90 -7.11
CA PRO A 265 21.97 -15.55 -6.60
C PRO A 265 22.48 -14.46 -7.55
N GLU A 266 23.57 -14.73 -8.32
CA GLU A 266 24.15 -13.76 -9.22
C GLU A 266 23.24 -13.47 -10.42
N ARG A 267 22.51 -14.47 -10.90
CA ARG A 267 21.53 -14.34 -11.97
C ARG A 267 20.18 -13.80 -11.49
N LEU A 268 19.76 -14.22 -10.30
CA LEU A 268 18.41 -13.88 -9.80
C LEU A 268 18.36 -12.48 -9.21
N ALA A 269 19.42 -12.02 -8.51
CA ALA A 269 19.44 -10.71 -7.86
C ALA A 269 19.22 -9.53 -8.81
N PRO A 270 19.85 -9.47 -10.02
CA PRO A 270 19.57 -8.38 -10.98
C PRO A 270 18.10 -8.32 -11.40
N VAL A 271 17.47 -9.45 -11.68
CA VAL A 271 16.06 -9.54 -12.08
C VAL A 271 15.15 -9.05 -10.96
N LEU A 272 15.38 -9.47 -9.72
CA LEU A 272 14.58 -9.05 -8.57
C LEU A 272 14.78 -7.57 -8.23
N ARG A 273 15.97 -7.00 -8.47
CA ARG A 273 16.21 -5.56 -8.33
C ARG A 273 15.46 -4.76 -9.37
N GLU A 274 15.50 -5.16 -10.64
CA GLU A 274 14.76 -4.51 -11.71
C GLU A 274 13.25 -4.52 -11.45
N LEU A 275 12.74 -5.60 -10.85
CA LEU A 275 11.34 -5.75 -10.46
C LEU A 275 11.00 -5.12 -9.10
N GLU A 276 11.98 -4.61 -8.37
CA GLU A 276 11.85 -4.01 -7.02
C GLU A 276 11.29 -4.99 -5.96
N PHE A 277 11.66 -6.26 -6.06
CA PHE A 277 11.24 -7.32 -5.13
C PHE A 277 12.18 -7.45 -3.92
N SER A 278 12.29 -6.40 -3.14
CA SER A 278 13.22 -6.31 -2.00
C SER A 278 13.07 -7.45 -0.99
N THR A 279 11.85 -7.86 -0.67
CA THR A 279 11.59 -8.98 0.26
C THR A 279 12.09 -10.32 -0.29
N LEU A 280 11.86 -10.58 -1.59
CA LEU A 280 12.33 -11.82 -2.22
C LEU A 280 13.85 -11.84 -2.35
N LEU A 281 14.44 -10.70 -2.66
CA LEU A 281 15.89 -10.52 -2.74
C LEU A 281 16.56 -10.84 -1.39
N LYS A 282 16.00 -10.30 -0.29
CA LYS A 282 16.42 -10.58 1.08
C LYS A 282 16.36 -12.08 1.42
N ASN A 283 15.28 -12.75 1.05
CA ASN A 283 15.09 -14.18 1.32
C ASN A 283 16.10 -15.07 0.59
N ILE A 284 16.53 -14.70 -0.61
CA ILE A 284 17.51 -15.48 -1.39
C ILE A 284 18.90 -15.34 -0.78
N GLN A 285 19.31 -14.16 -0.42
CA GLN A 285 20.62 -13.91 0.19
C GLN A 285 20.77 -14.64 1.53
N THR A 286 19.69 -14.67 2.34
CA THR A 286 19.68 -15.41 3.61
C THR A 286 19.76 -16.93 3.40
N ALA A 287 19.14 -17.46 2.33
CA ALA A 287 19.10 -18.90 2.06
C ALA A 287 20.42 -19.46 1.47
N SER A 288 21.18 -18.64 0.76
CA SER A 288 22.42 -19.08 0.09
C SER A 288 23.62 -19.14 1.02
N GLY A 289 23.56 -18.58 2.23
CA GLY A 289 24.71 -18.51 3.17
C GLY A 289 25.93 -17.79 2.56
N SER A 290 25.76 -17.20 1.38
CA SER A 290 26.78 -16.43 0.70
C SER A 290 26.99 -15.09 1.42
N ALA A 291 28.22 -14.67 1.54
CA ALA A 291 28.57 -13.32 1.94
C ALA A 291 27.76 -12.30 1.08
N PRO A 292 27.41 -11.12 1.61
CA PRO A 292 26.66 -10.12 0.87
C PRO A 292 27.30 -9.89 -0.50
N VAL A 293 26.48 -9.92 -1.56
CA VAL A 293 26.91 -9.62 -2.92
C VAL A 293 27.24 -8.12 -2.96
N GLY A 294 28.50 -7.78 -2.86
CA GLY A 294 29.05 -6.42 -2.80
C GLY A 294 30.31 -6.40 -1.94
N GLU A 295 31.23 -5.48 -2.20
CA GLU A 295 32.36 -5.22 -1.28
C GLU A 295 31.80 -4.94 0.11
N ALA A 296 32.35 -5.60 1.15
CA ALA A 296 31.92 -5.40 2.53
C ALA A 296 31.85 -3.90 2.86
N LEU A 297 30.67 -3.43 3.20
CA LEU A 297 30.47 -2.05 3.63
C LEU A 297 31.11 -1.86 5.01
N GLY A 298 32.29 -1.23 5.01
CA GLY A 298 33.06 -0.97 6.21
C GLY A 298 33.96 -2.14 6.59
N GLY A 299 35.26 -1.96 6.39
CA GLY A 299 36.28 -2.67 7.18
C GLY A 299 35.98 -2.45 8.66
N GLY A 300 36.57 -3.19 9.58
CA GLY A 300 36.29 -3.07 11.00
C GLY A 300 36.24 -1.60 11.45
N ALA A 301 35.15 -1.22 12.12
CA ALA A 301 34.98 0.16 12.56
C ALA A 301 35.96 0.48 13.72
N ASP A 302 36.64 1.58 13.62
CA ASP A 302 37.47 2.09 14.70
C ASP A 302 36.60 2.72 15.80
N THR A 303 36.92 2.47 17.04
CA THR A 303 36.22 3.07 18.18
C THR A 303 36.89 4.37 18.63
N ILE A 304 36.14 5.45 18.64
CA ILE A 304 36.57 6.74 19.21
C ILE A 304 36.36 6.72 20.73
N THR A 305 37.50 6.70 21.47
CA THR A 305 37.49 6.62 22.93
C THR A 305 37.92 7.92 23.59
N ASP A 306 38.55 8.84 22.87
CA ASP A 306 39.09 10.11 23.41
C ASP A 306 38.98 11.28 22.42
N GLU A 307 39.18 12.49 22.91
CA GLU A 307 39.16 13.73 22.12
C GLU A 307 40.21 13.75 21.00
N LYS A 308 41.36 13.10 21.18
CA LYS A 308 42.43 13.06 20.20
C LYS A 308 42.03 12.18 18.99
N ALA A 309 41.39 11.03 19.24
CA ALA A 309 40.84 10.18 18.20
C ALA A 309 39.68 10.91 17.46
N ALA A 310 38.78 11.57 18.22
CA ALA A 310 37.70 12.39 17.65
C ALA A 310 38.28 13.52 16.76
N LYS A 311 39.34 14.19 17.17
CA LYS A 311 39.98 15.25 16.38
C LYS A 311 40.61 14.71 15.07
N ARG A 312 41.31 13.57 15.15
CA ARG A 312 41.87 12.92 13.92
C ARG A 312 40.78 12.60 12.91
N PHE A 313 39.67 12.06 13.40
CA PHE A 313 38.52 11.77 12.52
C PHE A 313 37.89 13.07 11.97
N ALA A 314 37.73 14.12 12.79
CA ALA A 314 37.20 15.39 12.33
C ALA A 314 38.07 16.01 11.21
N ASP A 315 39.41 15.98 11.39
CA ASP A 315 40.33 16.45 10.35
C ASP A 315 40.27 15.61 9.07
N HIS A 316 39.95 14.32 9.17
CA HIS A 316 39.71 13.44 8.03
C HIS A 316 38.37 13.77 7.34
N ALA A 317 37.27 13.86 8.09
CA ALA A 317 35.95 14.21 7.60
C ALA A 317 35.92 15.58 6.88
N ALA A 318 36.71 16.54 7.38
CA ALA A 318 36.85 17.85 6.75
C ALA A 318 37.49 17.80 5.34
N ARG A 319 38.36 16.83 5.08
CA ARG A 319 38.92 16.60 3.74
C ARG A 319 37.94 15.94 2.80
N GLU A 320 37.18 14.96 3.30
CA GLU A 320 36.20 14.21 2.52
C GLU A 320 34.93 15.02 2.21
N ARG A 321 34.59 16.03 3.02
CA ARG A 321 33.43 16.94 2.88
C ARG A 321 32.05 16.24 2.85
N LEU A 322 32.02 14.95 3.01
CA LEU A 322 30.81 14.12 3.10
C LEU A 322 31.01 13.05 4.17
N VAL A 323 30.07 12.93 5.09
CA VAL A 323 30.07 11.89 6.11
C VAL A 323 28.69 11.26 6.22
N GLY A 324 28.62 9.94 6.28
CA GLY A 324 27.45 9.21 6.70
C GLY A 324 27.34 9.28 8.23
N LEU A 325 26.19 9.63 8.73
CA LEU A 325 25.90 9.70 10.18
C LEU A 325 24.77 8.73 10.52
N HIS A 326 25.03 7.85 11.47
CA HIS A 326 23.97 7.06 12.10
C HIS A 326 23.99 7.33 13.61
N VAL A 327 22.82 7.76 14.13
CA VAL A 327 22.64 8.04 15.56
C VAL A 327 21.91 6.87 16.20
N VAL A 328 22.55 6.22 17.13
CA VAL A 328 21.94 5.15 17.93
C VAL A 328 21.10 5.77 19.02
N LEU A 329 19.79 5.52 18.99
CA LEU A 329 18.81 6.13 19.87
C LEU A 329 18.32 5.13 20.92
N GLU A 330 18.10 5.64 22.14
CA GLU A 330 17.30 4.96 23.16
C GLU A 330 15.99 5.74 23.36
N GLY A 331 14.86 5.05 23.35
CA GLY A 331 13.54 5.66 23.38
C GLY A 331 13.08 6.15 21.99
N SER A 332 12.04 6.96 21.98
CA SER A 332 11.45 7.47 20.73
C SER A 332 10.91 8.90 20.91
N GLY A 333 10.67 9.58 19.77
CA GLY A 333 10.12 10.93 19.75
C GLY A 333 10.98 11.94 20.50
N VAL A 334 10.34 12.84 21.24
CA VAL A 334 11.03 13.97 21.92
C VAL A 334 11.83 13.58 23.15
N THR A 335 11.64 12.36 23.65
CA THR A 335 12.39 11.83 24.81
C THR A 335 13.58 10.96 24.40
N ALA A 336 13.77 10.72 23.10
CA ALA A 336 14.89 9.93 22.63
C ALA A 336 16.24 10.50 23.07
N GLU A 337 17.13 9.63 23.50
CA GLU A 337 18.49 9.98 23.90
C GLU A 337 19.52 9.37 22.97
N VAL A 338 20.65 10.05 22.80
CA VAL A 338 21.78 9.56 22.01
C VAL A 338 22.58 8.57 22.85
N ARG A 339 22.61 7.29 22.44
CA ARG A 339 23.44 6.24 23.07
C ARG A 339 24.78 6.06 22.37
N GLY A 340 24.88 6.47 21.12
CA GLY A 340 26.10 6.41 20.38
C GLY A 340 25.95 7.04 19.00
N LEU A 341 27.06 7.25 18.34
CA LEU A 341 27.14 7.78 16.99
C LEU A 341 28.07 6.92 16.14
N SER A 342 27.74 6.73 14.91
CA SER A 342 28.62 6.14 13.92
C SER A 342 28.77 7.09 12.74
N PHE A 343 29.98 7.16 12.22
CA PHE A 343 30.30 7.95 11.04
C PHE A 343 30.98 7.07 10.00
N GLY A 344 30.68 7.30 8.73
CA GLY A 344 31.34 6.68 7.58
C GLY A 344 31.79 7.75 6.61
N THR A 345 32.91 7.57 5.92
CA THR A 345 33.43 8.46 4.88
C THR A 345 33.42 7.77 3.51
N PRO A 346 33.48 8.52 2.40
CA PRO A 346 33.46 7.94 1.03
C PRO A 346 34.59 6.94 0.76
N ASP A 347 35.76 7.13 1.38
CA ASP A 347 36.92 6.23 1.25
C ASP A 347 36.78 4.88 2.00
N GLY A 348 35.65 4.70 2.72
CA GLY A 348 35.35 3.47 3.44
C GLY A 348 35.76 3.48 4.91
N THR A 349 36.35 4.56 5.42
CA THR A 349 36.68 4.70 6.86
C THR A 349 35.41 4.77 7.66
N THR A 350 35.25 3.94 8.70
CA THR A 350 34.12 3.96 9.62
C THR A 350 34.57 4.06 11.06
N VAL A 351 33.86 4.85 11.85
CA VAL A 351 34.13 5.03 13.28
C VAL A 351 32.85 4.98 14.10
N VAL A 352 32.96 4.53 15.34
CA VAL A 352 31.86 4.51 16.31
C VAL A 352 32.31 5.20 17.59
N ALA A 353 31.43 6.04 18.16
CA ALA A 353 31.67 6.75 19.41
C ALA A 353 30.52 6.53 20.38
N SER A 354 30.83 6.20 21.64
CA SER A 354 29.85 6.01 22.74
C SER A 354 29.28 7.31 23.26
N ARG A 355 29.91 8.42 22.95
CA ARG A 355 29.48 9.76 23.36
C ARG A 355 29.83 10.82 22.32
N LEU A 356 29.19 11.96 22.42
CA LEU A 356 29.43 13.09 21.54
C LEU A 356 30.60 13.95 22.02
N PHE A 357 31.80 13.65 21.53
CA PHE A 357 33.02 14.43 21.79
C PHE A 357 32.96 15.80 21.11
N GLY A 358 33.73 16.80 21.64
CA GLY A 358 33.74 18.13 21.08
C GLY A 358 34.00 18.19 19.57
N PRO A 359 35.10 17.59 19.05
CA PRO A 359 35.37 17.59 17.62
C PRO A 359 34.30 16.90 16.75
N LEU A 360 33.50 15.97 17.31
CA LEU A 360 32.37 15.38 16.60
C LEU A 360 31.17 16.33 16.54
N LYS A 361 30.95 17.15 17.58
CA LYS A 361 29.99 18.27 17.52
C LYS A 361 30.38 19.26 16.44
N ASP A 362 31.67 19.58 16.30
CA ASP A 362 32.16 20.48 15.28
C ASP A 362 31.86 19.96 13.87
N ILE A 363 32.02 18.65 13.60
CA ILE A 363 31.60 18.03 12.32
C ILE A 363 30.11 18.30 12.04
N LEU A 364 29.23 18.11 13.04
CA LEU A 364 27.80 18.27 12.83
C LEU A 364 27.42 19.72 12.50
N ALA A 365 28.14 20.69 13.05
CA ALA A 365 27.91 22.13 12.82
C ALA A 365 28.66 22.68 11.60
N ASP A 366 29.69 21.98 11.08
CA ASP A 366 30.50 22.47 9.96
C ASP A 366 29.70 22.48 8.65
N ARG A 367 29.53 23.68 8.09
CA ARG A 367 28.77 23.90 6.83
C ARG A 367 29.51 23.43 5.57
N ASN A 368 30.80 23.08 5.67
CA ASN A 368 31.57 22.55 4.54
C ASN A 368 31.50 21.01 4.45
N ILE A 369 30.94 20.36 5.45
CA ILE A 369 30.79 18.92 5.52
C ILE A 369 29.31 18.57 5.40
N THR A 370 28.93 17.82 4.37
CA THR A 370 27.56 17.30 4.24
C THR A 370 27.37 16.06 5.14
N LYS A 371 26.35 16.06 5.97
CA LYS A 371 25.98 14.91 6.82
C LYS A 371 24.87 14.12 6.12
N ALA A 372 25.22 12.95 5.60
CA ALA A 372 24.26 12.00 5.06
C ALA A 372 23.63 11.21 6.21
N VAL A 373 22.34 11.26 6.33
CA VAL A 373 21.56 10.59 7.41
C VAL A 373 20.42 9.81 6.78
N HIS A 374 19.97 8.77 7.43
CA HIS A 374 18.73 8.10 7.08
C HIS A 374 17.70 8.33 8.19
N ASP A 375 16.58 9.00 7.87
CA ASP A 375 15.60 9.51 8.84
C ASP A 375 16.22 10.54 9.81
N LEU A 376 16.49 11.71 9.28
CA LEU A 376 17.18 12.80 9.99
C LEU A 376 16.38 13.36 11.19
N LYS A 377 15.06 13.38 11.12
CA LYS A 377 14.22 14.04 12.13
C LYS A 377 14.37 13.47 13.54
N PRO A 378 14.28 12.14 13.79
CA PRO A 378 14.55 11.56 15.11
C PRO A 378 15.97 11.83 15.60
N ALA A 379 16.96 11.82 14.69
CA ALA A 379 18.34 12.17 15.03
C ALA A 379 18.44 13.63 15.51
N LEU A 380 17.76 14.59 14.86
CA LEU A 380 17.73 15.99 15.27
C LEU A 380 17.12 16.18 16.66
N LEU A 381 16.02 15.46 16.97
CA LEU A 381 15.36 15.54 18.27
C LEU A 381 16.32 15.11 19.40
N ALA A 382 16.98 13.97 19.23
CA ALA A 382 17.91 13.45 20.23
C ALA A 382 19.22 14.29 20.31
N LEU A 383 19.77 14.71 19.19
CA LEU A 383 20.97 15.55 19.13
C LEU A 383 20.73 16.92 19.78
N HIS A 384 19.54 17.50 19.63
CA HIS A 384 19.18 18.74 20.30
C HIS A 384 19.19 18.57 21.85
N ARG A 385 18.65 17.46 22.39
CA ARG A 385 18.76 17.13 23.82
C ARG A 385 20.23 17.00 24.26
N ALA A 386 21.12 16.52 23.37
CA ALA A 386 22.56 16.43 23.59
C ALA A 386 23.32 17.77 23.38
N GLY A 387 22.61 18.87 23.15
CA GLY A 387 23.18 20.22 22.97
C GLY A 387 23.81 20.46 21.61
N VAL A 388 23.25 19.86 20.54
CA VAL A 388 23.57 20.17 19.15
C VAL A 388 22.41 20.94 18.55
N GLU A 389 22.63 22.20 18.22
CA GLU A 389 21.57 23.09 17.74
C GLU A 389 21.22 22.83 16.26
N GLU A 390 22.22 22.55 15.42
CA GLU A 390 22.06 22.36 13.99
C GLU A 390 22.88 21.20 13.46
N VAL A 391 22.34 20.52 12.41
CA VAL A 391 23.05 19.55 11.57
C VAL A 391 22.87 20.01 10.11
N LYS A 392 23.82 20.81 9.62
CA LYS A 392 23.75 21.43 8.27
C LYS A 392 25.13 21.52 7.62
N PRO A 393 25.24 21.34 6.30
CA PRO A 393 24.21 20.78 5.42
C PRO A 393 23.95 19.30 5.70
N ALA A 394 22.73 18.84 5.46
CA ALA A 394 22.35 17.45 5.62
C ALA A 394 21.70 16.89 4.36
N PHE A 395 21.82 15.58 4.16
CA PHE A 395 21.17 14.82 3.10
C PHE A 395 20.43 13.64 3.74
N ASP A 396 19.10 13.60 3.65
CA ASP A 396 18.32 12.49 4.17
C ASP A 396 18.01 11.46 3.07
N THR A 397 18.63 10.28 3.18
CA THR A 397 18.48 9.22 2.18
C THR A 397 17.10 8.58 2.18
N MET A 398 16.32 8.66 3.28
CA MET A 398 14.94 8.21 3.34
C MET A 398 14.03 9.15 2.53
N ILE A 399 14.18 10.45 2.68
CA ILE A 399 13.42 11.46 1.93
C ILE A 399 13.76 11.37 0.44
N ALA A 400 15.05 11.22 0.10
CA ALA A 400 15.47 11.04 -1.28
C ALA A 400 14.80 9.79 -1.92
N ALA A 401 14.84 8.66 -1.23
CA ALA A 401 14.18 7.42 -1.70
C ALA A 401 12.66 7.57 -1.83
N TYR A 402 12.02 8.29 -0.90
CA TYR A 402 10.60 8.59 -0.98
C TYR A 402 10.23 9.44 -2.21
N LEU A 403 10.99 10.48 -2.52
CA LEU A 403 10.73 11.32 -3.69
C LEU A 403 10.88 10.53 -5.00
N LEU A 404 11.79 9.57 -5.04
CA LEU A 404 11.97 8.69 -6.19
C LEU A 404 10.82 7.70 -6.37
N ASN A 405 10.25 7.17 -5.28
CA ASN A 405 9.11 6.24 -5.33
C ASN A 405 8.13 6.43 -4.15
N PRO A 406 7.24 7.42 -4.22
CA PRO A 406 6.31 7.72 -3.13
C PRO A 406 5.21 6.65 -2.91
N ASN A 407 5.02 5.72 -3.84
CA ASN A 407 4.04 4.64 -3.71
C ASN A 407 4.56 3.45 -2.90
N ARG A 408 5.85 3.41 -2.60
CA ARG A 408 6.48 2.33 -1.84
C ARG A 408 5.99 2.35 -0.39
N ARG A 409 5.73 1.17 0.17
CA ARG A 409 5.40 1.02 1.59
C ARG A 409 6.68 0.98 2.42
N GLY A 410 7.04 2.13 3.00
CA GLY A 410 8.22 2.28 3.84
C GLY A 410 9.53 2.44 3.06
N HIS A 411 10.46 3.17 3.64
CA HIS A 411 11.75 3.51 3.06
C HIS A 411 12.88 3.21 4.05
N ALA A 412 12.80 2.09 4.80
CA ALA A 412 13.82 1.69 5.75
C ALA A 412 15.19 1.49 5.11
N LEU A 413 16.27 1.83 5.82
CA LEU A 413 17.63 1.84 5.29
C LEU A 413 18.06 0.51 4.69
N ASP A 414 17.71 -0.62 5.34
CA ASP A 414 18.03 -1.97 4.85
C ASP A 414 17.42 -2.23 3.46
N SER A 415 16.20 -1.76 3.28
CA SER A 415 15.48 -1.91 2.01
C SER A 415 16.04 -0.99 0.92
N VAL A 416 16.41 0.27 1.27
CA VAL A 416 16.99 1.23 0.33
C VAL A 416 18.41 0.80 -0.06
N ALA A 417 19.24 0.36 0.90
CA ALA A 417 20.58 -0.14 0.63
C ALA A 417 20.55 -1.38 -0.27
N LEU A 418 19.64 -2.30 0.00
CA LEU A 418 19.49 -3.51 -0.81
C LEU A 418 19.09 -3.19 -2.27
N GLU A 419 18.15 -2.26 -2.45
CA GLU A 419 17.66 -1.87 -3.77
C GLU A 419 18.70 -1.06 -4.56
N VAL A 420 19.31 -0.07 -3.92
CA VAL A 420 20.17 0.91 -4.59
C VAL A 420 21.62 0.42 -4.70
N LEU A 421 22.18 -0.14 -3.62
CA LEU A 421 23.57 -0.61 -3.55
C LEU A 421 23.68 -2.11 -3.84
N GLY A 422 22.58 -2.86 -3.80
CA GLY A 422 22.63 -4.33 -3.86
C GLY A 422 23.21 -4.98 -2.60
N TYR A 423 23.32 -4.23 -1.53
CA TYR A 423 23.93 -4.66 -0.28
C TYR A 423 22.87 -4.88 0.80
N GLN A 424 22.89 -6.08 1.40
CA GLN A 424 22.05 -6.39 2.55
C GLN A 424 22.77 -5.99 3.82
N LEU A 425 22.25 -5.02 4.54
CA LEU A 425 22.73 -4.67 5.88
C LEU A 425 22.59 -5.89 6.79
N GLY A 426 23.63 -6.16 7.57
CA GLY A 426 23.63 -7.26 8.52
C GLY A 426 22.42 -7.17 9.43
N THR A 427 21.77 -8.30 9.65
CA THR A 427 20.60 -8.41 10.54
C THR A 427 21.02 -8.35 12.00
N GLY A 428 21.72 -7.31 12.37
CA GLY A 428 21.94 -6.91 13.76
C GLY A 428 20.68 -6.44 14.48
N GLN A 429 19.52 -6.94 14.05
CA GLN A 429 18.36 -7.07 14.92
C GLN A 429 18.61 -8.26 15.84
N ALA A 430 19.48 -8.09 16.81
CA ALA A 430 19.18 -8.70 18.09
C ALA A 430 17.75 -8.28 18.40
N GLU A 431 16.82 -9.24 18.51
CA GLU A 431 15.53 -9.03 19.16
C GLU A 431 15.82 -8.15 20.36
N GLN A 432 15.14 -6.98 20.45
CA GLN A 432 15.32 -6.11 21.59
C GLN A 432 15.19 -6.98 22.85
N PRO A 433 16.23 -7.13 23.67
CA PRO A 433 16.08 -7.84 24.92
C PRO A 433 15.04 -7.08 25.74
N LYS A 434 14.02 -7.77 26.17
CA LYS A 434 12.93 -7.19 26.96
C LYS A 434 13.34 -6.78 28.38
N GLU A 435 14.60 -6.79 28.73
CA GLU A 435 15.07 -6.48 30.10
C GLU A 435 16.45 -5.81 30.08
N GLU A 436 16.48 -4.62 30.73
CA GLU A 436 17.59 -3.76 31.18
C GLU A 436 18.45 -3.04 30.11
N PRO A 437 18.69 -1.72 30.29
CA PRO A 437 19.51 -0.92 29.39
C PRO A 437 20.99 -1.33 29.55
N ALA A 438 21.46 -2.12 28.58
CA ALA A 438 22.89 -2.39 28.46
C ALA A 438 23.59 -1.16 27.87
N ASP A 439 24.63 -0.71 28.50
CA ASP A 439 25.54 0.33 27.99
C ASP A 439 26.07 -0.13 26.63
N LEU A 440 25.99 0.70 25.58
CA LEU A 440 26.38 0.35 24.21
C LEU A 440 27.81 -0.21 24.09
N PHE A 441 28.62 0.04 25.10
CA PHE A 441 30.01 -0.38 25.23
C PHE A 441 30.27 -1.20 26.50
N GLY A 442 29.21 -1.64 27.20
CA GLY A 442 29.31 -2.55 28.33
C GLY A 442 29.63 -3.99 27.91
N SER A 443 30.06 -4.83 28.86
CA SER A 443 30.55 -6.19 28.64
C SER A 443 29.51 -7.24 28.26
N SER A 444 28.44 -6.89 27.54
CA SER A 444 27.39 -7.82 27.10
C SER A 444 27.49 -8.14 25.61
N ASP A 445 27.08 -9.33 25.21
CA ASP A 445 27.04 -9.80 23.80
C ASP A 445 26.22 -8.89 22.87
N THR A 446 25.30 -8.09 23.42
CA THR A 446 24.50 -7.09 22.69
C THR A 446 25.32 -5.91 22.20
N ALA A 447 26.32 -5.44 22.94
CA ALA A 447 27.20 -4.34 22.51
C ALA A 447 28.06 -4.76 21.31
N ALA A 448 28.51 -6.00 21.27
CA ALA A 448 29.32 -6.54 20.17
C ALA A 448 28.55 -6.61 18.84
N ALA A 449 27.22 -6.68 18.85
CA ALA A 449 26.37 -6.71 17.64
C ALA A 449 25.92 -5.30 17.18
N ILE A 450 25.73 -4.35 18.10
CA ILE A 450 25.23 -3.00 17.79
C ILE A 450 26.31 -2.14 17.10
N VAL A 451 27.56 -2.25 17.49
CA VAL A 451 28.69 -1.47 16.93
C VAL A 451 28.88 -1.75 15.42
N PRO A 452 28.98 -3.01 14.96
CA PRO A 452 29.08 -3.31 13.53
C PRO A 452 27.88 -2.82 12.74
N ALA A 453 26.65 -3.01 13.25
CA ALA A 453 25.43 -2.59 12.55
C ALA A 453 25.33 -1.06 12.39
N ALA A 454 25.74 -0.30 13.42
CA ALA A 454 25.78 1.16 13.35
C ALA A 454 26.83 1.67 12.34
N ALA A 455 28.00 1.06 12.31
CA ALA A 455 29.05 1.39 11.36
C ALA A 455 28.62 1.08 9.92
N GLU A 456 28.01 -0.07 9.71
CA GLU A 456 27.49 -0.50 8.43
C GLU A 456 26.37 0.43 7.93
N ALA A 457 25.48 0.88 8.83
CA ALA A 457 24.44 1.86 8.52
C ALA A 457 25.04 3.20 8.06
N ALA A 458 26.05 3.72 8.76
CA ALA A 458 26.72 4.96 8.38
C ALA A 458 27.45 4.83 7.03
N ALA A 459 28.14 3.70 6.78
CA ALA A 459 28.81 3.40 5.53
C ALA A 459 27.84 3.26 4.35
N ALA A 460 26.67 2.60 4.57
CA ALA A 460 25.61 2.50 3.56
C ALA A 460 25.05 3.88 3.22
N THR A 461 24.78 4.68 4.24
CA THR A 461 24.17 6.01 4.07
C THR A 461 25.05 6.93 3.22
N VAL A 462 26.35 6.97 3.46
CA VAL A 462 27.27 7.81 2.66
C VAL A 462 27.35 7.35 1.20
N ARG A 463 27.34 6.04 0.93
CA ARG A 463 27.37 5.49 -0.43
C ARG A 463 26.07 5.71 -1.21
N LEU A 464 24.95 5.84 -0.53
CA LEU A 464 23.65 6.13 -1.16
C LEU A 464 23.59 7.54 -1.75
N VAL A 465 24.31 8.52 -1.18
CA VAL A 465 24.18 9.95 -1.56
C VAL A 465 24.40 10.20 -3.05
N PRO A 466 25.52 9.83 -3.67
CA PRO A 466 25.75 10.14 -5.08
C PRO A 466 24.68 9.51 -5.97
N ILE A 467 24.34 8.23 -5.74
CA ILE A 467 23.38 7.50 -6.57
C ILE A 467 21.97 8.10 -6.46
N LEU A 468 21.54 8.44 -5.24
CA LEU A 468 20.23 9.05 -5.03
C LEU A 468 20.18 10.48 -5.58
N THR A 469 21.28 11.22 -5.49
CA THR A 469 21.38 12.57 -6.07
C THR A 469 21.24 12.53 -7.59
N ASP A 470 21.98 11.65 -8.27
CA ASP A 470 21.92 11.46 -9.73
C ASP A 470 20.48 11.09 -10.17
N ARG A 471 19.85 10.16 -9.46
CA ARG A 471 18.46 9.76 -9.75
C ARG A 471 17.45 10.88 -9.52
N LEU A 472 17.62 11.69 -8.47
CA LEU A 472 16.76 12.86 -8.22
C LEU A 472 16.93 13.92 -9.31
N GLU A 473 18.14 14.12 -9.80
CA GLU A 473 18.45 15.02 -10.91
C GLU A 473 17.84 14.54 -12.21
N GLU A 474 18.03 13.28 -12.59
CA GLU A 474 17.42 12.64 -13.76
C GLU A 474 15.89 12.72 -13.72
N GLN A 475 15.30 12.56 -12.53
CA GLN A 475 13.85 12.71 -12.35
C GLN A 475 13.39 14.17 -12.35
N GLY A 476 14.29 15.15 -12.20
CA GLY A 476 13.98 16.58 -12.04
C GLY A 476 13.38 16.91 -10.67
N SER A 477 13.66 16.13 -9.64
CA SER A 477 13.12 16.28 -8.28
C SER A 477 14.17 16.83 -7.28
N LEU A 478 15.42 17.07 -7.71
CA LEU A 478 16.50 17.52 -6.82
C LEU A 478 16.20 18.87 -6.18
N HIS A 479 15.59 19.81 -6.94
CA HIS A 479 15.18 21.10 -6.38
C HIS A 479 14.10 20.94 -5.29
N LEU A 480 13.11 20.04 -5.50
CA LEU A 480 12.08 19.72 -4.50
C LEU A 480 12.71 19.18 -3.21
N PHE A 481 13.70 18.29 -3.37
CA PHE A 481 14.48 17.76 -2.25
C PHE A 481 15.21 18.87 -1.48
N ASN A 482 15.98 19.73 -2.18
CA ASN A 482 16.84 20.74 -1.56
C ASN A 482 16.06 21.93 -1.00
N ASP A 483 15.01 22.39 -1.70
CA ASP A 483 14.35 23.67 -1.41
C ASP A 483 13.10 23.52 -0.54
N ILE A 484 12.50 22.31 -0.48
CA ILE A 484 11.27 22.06 0.27
C ILE A 484 11.46 20.96 1.31
N GLU A 485 11.80 19.73 0.88
CA GLU A 485 11.73 18.58 1.79
C GLU A 485 12.84 18.59 2.86
N MET A 486 14.08 18.88 2.48
CA MET A 486 15.18 18.97 3.46
C MET A 486 15.05 20.16 4.42
N PRO A 487 14.70 21.38 3.96
CA PRO A 487 14.43 22.50 4.88
C PRO A 487 13.23 22.28 5.81
N LEU A 488 12.28 21.42 5.44
CA LEU A 488 11.13 21.10 6.27
C LEU A 488 11.49 20.23 7.47
N VAL A 489 12.53 19.39 7.38
CA VAL A 489 12.89 18.44 8.46
C VAL A 489 13.08 19.12 9.82
N PRO A 490 13.92 20.19 9.93
CA PRO A 490 14.08 20.90 11.20
C PRO A 490 12.79 21.60 11.67
N VAL A 491 11.93 22.05 10.74
CA VAL A 491 10.62 22.64 11.07
C VAL A 491 9.74 21.61 11.79
N LEU A 492 9.66 20.39 11.23
CA LEU A 492 8.88 19.30 11.84
C LEU A 492 9.47 18.87 13.18
N ALA A 493 10.78 18.76 13.29
CA ALA A 493 11.44 18.45 14.57
C ALA A 493 11.12 19.50 15.64
N GLU A 494 11.05 20.78 15.27
CA GLU A 494 10.68 21.85 16.19
C GLU A 494 9.22 21.80 16.61
N ILE A 495 8.29 21.55 15.68
CA ILE A 495 6.85 21.38 15.99
C ILE A 495 6.68 20.21 16.97
N GLU A 496 7.30 19.07 16.69
CA GLU A 496 7.24 17.89 17.57
C GLU A 496 7.81 18.20 18.96
N ARG A 497 8.92 18.93 19.05
CA ARG A 497 9.53 19.34 20.32
C ARG A 497 8.65 20.33 21.08
N ASN A 498 8.01 21.28 20.40
CA ASN A 498 7.12 22.25 21.01
C ASN A 498 5.90 21.56 21.64
N GLY A 499 5.32 20.53 20.98
CA GLY A 499 4.14 19.84 21.45
C GLY A 499 2.93 20.75 21.62
N PHE A 500 1.81 20.22 22.11
CA PHE A 500 0.58 20.96 22.36
C PHE A 500 0.12 20.82 23.82
N GLY A 501 -0.25 21.91 24.47
CA GLY A 501 -0.80 21.90 25.82
C GLY A 501 -2.14 21.17 25.88
N LEU A 502 -2.35 20.32 26.88
CA LEU A 502 -3.59 19.55 27.02
C LEU A 502 -4.16 19.71 28.42
N ASP A 503 -5.42 20.16 28.53
CA ASP A 503 -6.20 20.14 29.77
C ASP A 503 -6.88 18.76 29.92
N VAL A 504 -6.23 17.89 30.66
CA VAL A 504 -6.73 16.53 30.93
C VAL A 504 -8.03 16.51 31.72
N THR A 505 -8.36 17.59 32.47
CA THR A 505 -9.60 17.69 33.25
C THR A 505 -10.81 17.68 32.33
N VAL A 506 -10.75 18.44 31.24
CA VAL A 506 -11.82 18.50 30.21
C VAL A 506 -12.08 17.11 29.61
N LEU A 507 -11.01 16.36 29.32
CA LEU A 507 -11.13 15.01 28.75
C LEU A 507 -11.68 14.01 29.76
N HIS A 508 -11.29 14.07 31.03
CA HIS A 508 -11.82 13.20 32.07
C HIS A 508 -13.32 13.44 32.33
N GLU A 509 -13.77 14.70 32.27
CA GLU A 509 -15.20 15.02 32.37
C GLU A 509 -15.96 14.48 31.16
N GLN A 510 -15.44 14.71 29.96
CA GLN A 510 -16.03 14.19 28.73
C GLN A 510 -16.07 12.65 28.71
N SER A 511 -15.07 11.97 29.22
CA SER A 511 -15.03 10.50 29.32
C SER A 511 -16.22 9.97 30.13
N LYS A 512 -16.50 10.59 31.29
CA LYS A 512 -17.65 10.20 32.14
C LYS A 512 -18.99 10.44 31.46
N GLU A 513 -19.13 11.52 30.71
CA GLU A 513 -20.37 11.81 29.95
C GLU A 513 -20.57 10.80 28.82
N LEU A 514 -19.52 10.54 28.00
CA LEU A 514 -19.56 9.56 26.94
C LEU A 514 -19.87 8.15 27.45
N GLU A 515 -19.36 7.78 28.63
CA GLU A 515 -19.66 6.48 29.25
C GLU A 515 -21.15 6.35 29.55
N ARG A 516 -21.77 7.36 30.17
CA ARG A 516 -23.22 7.36 30.44
C ARG A 516 -24.06 7.31 29.15
N GLU A 517 -23.63 8.04 28.11
CA GLU A 517 -24.31 8.05 26.82
C GLU A 517 -24.21 6.70 26.11
N LEU A 518 -23.01 6.08 26.12
CA LEU A 518 -22.79 4.74 25.58
C LEU A 518 -23.63 3.68 26.30
N ASP A 519 -23.76 3.75 27.64
CA ASP A 519 -24.62 2.86 28.42
C ASP A 519 -26.09 2.99 28.03
N ASN A 520 -26.58 4.23 27.87
CA ASN A 520 -27.92 4.49 27.40
C ASN A 520 -28.18 3.94 25.99
N ILE A 521 -27.24 4.15 25.06
CA ILE A 521 -27.35 3.63 23.68
C ILE A 521 -27.31 2.10 23.72
N MET A 522 -26.46 1.48 24.54
CA MET A 522 -26.39 0.02 24.68
C MET A 522 -27.71 -0.55 25.21
N GLY A 523 -28.33 0.11 26.20
CA GLY A 523 -29.68 -0.25 26.68
C GLY A 523 -30.73 -0.22 25.56
N ASN A 524 -30.71 0.83 24.71
CA ASN A 524 -31.58 0.91 23.53
C ASN A 524 -31.28 -0.18 22.51
N ILE A 525 -30.00 -0.47 22.22
CA ILE A 525 -29.59 -1.55 21.31
C ILE A 525 -30.13 -2.88 21.81
N THR A 526 -29.96 -3.20 23.09
CA THR A 526 -30.43 -4.45 23.71
C THR A 526 -31.95 -4.56 23.63
N ARG A 527 -32.68 -3.48 23.92
CA ARG A 527 -34.13 -3.42 23.81
C ARG A 527 -34.61 -3.64 22.38
N LEU A 528 -34.01 -2.97 21.39
CA LEU A 528 -34.36 -3.08 19.97
C LEU A 528 -33.99 -4.45 19.38
N ALA A 529 -32.91 -5.01 19.82
CA ALA A 529 -32.48 -6.34 19.41
C ALA A 529 -33.27 -7.46 20.12
N GLY A 530 -33.89 -7.19 21.28
CA GLY A 530 -34.59 -8.15 22.11
C GLY A 530 -33.66 -9.22 22.71
N GLN A 531 -32.37 -8.94 22.84
CA GLN A 531 -31.33 -9.78 23.46
C GLN A 531 -30.02 -9.00 23.65
N GLU A 532 -29.22 -9.46 24.58
CA GLU A 532 -27.84 -9.00 24.70
C GLU A 532 -26.96 -9.68 23.64
N PHE A 533 -26.02 -8.92 23.09
CA PHE A 533 -25.01 -9.40 22.15
C PHE A 533 -23.83 -8.44 22.10
N ASN A 534 -22.68 -8.91 21.61
CA ASN A 534 -21.52 -8.04 21.41
C ASN A 534 -21.66 -7.23 20.10
N VAL A 535 -21.96 -5.92 20.22
CA VAL A 535 -22.14 -4.96 19.10
C VAL A 535 -20.86 -4.85 18.24
N ASN A 536 -19.69 -5.10 18.85
CA ASN A 536 -18.42 -5.05 18.15
C ASN A 536 -18.06 -6.38 17.43
N SER A 537 -18.88 -7.43 17.60
CA SER A 537 -18.72 -8.69 16.87
C SER A 537 -19.51 -8.67 15.55
N PRO A 538 -18.85 -8.58 14.37
CA PRO A 538 -19.58 -8.56 13.09
C PRO A 538 -20.49 -9.78 12.89
N LYS A 539 -20.07 -10.95 13.41
CA LYS A 539 -20.86 -12.20 13.31
C LYS A 539 -22.15 -12.16 14.13
N GLN A 540 -22.06 -11.70 15.40
CA GLN A 540 -23.26 -11.60 16.25
C GLN A 540 -24.19 -10.51 15.76
N LEU A 541 -23.64 -9.38 15.33
CA LEU A 541 -24.42 -8.28 14.76
C LEU A 541 -25.14 -8.71 13.48
N ALA A 542 -24.47 -9.43 12.57
CA ALA A 542 -25.10 -9.96 11.35
C ALA A 542 -26.26 -10.91 11.68
N ALA A 543 -26.11 -11.80 12.67
CA ALA A 543 -27.18 -12.69 13.11
C ALA A 543 -28.40 -11.89 13.66
N VAL A 544 -28.17 -10.84 14.43
CA VAL A 544 -29.28 -9.98 14.93
C VAL A 544 -29.97 -9.24 13.79
N LEU A 545 -29.21 -8.59 12.88
CA LEU A 545 -29.78 -7.78 11.81
C LEU A 545 -30.52 -8.62 10.75
N PHE A 546 -29.90 -9.70 10.31
CA PHE A 546 -30.37 -10.45 9.13
C PHE A 546 -31.19 -11.69 9.50
N ASP A 547 -30.78 -12.45 10.52
CA ASP A 547 -31.48 -13.70 10.88
C ASP A 547 -32.66 -13.45 11.83
N LYS A 548 -32.51 -12.52 12.82
CA LYS A 548 -33.56 -12.25 13.81
C LYS A 548 -34.53 -11.16 13.37
N LEU A 549 -34.02 -10.00 12.92
CA LEU A 549 -34.86 -8.87 12.50
C LEU A 549 -35.28 -8.96 11.02
N GLY A 550 -34.73 -9.91 10.23
CA GLY A 550 -35.10 -10.14 8.84
C GLY A 550 -34.81 -8.97 7.89
N LEU A 551 -33.86 -8.10 8.25
CA LEU A 551 -33.48 -7.00 7.38
C LEU A 551 -32.80 -7.55 6.13
N LYS A 552 -33.01 -6.91 4.96
CA LYS A 552 -32.42 -7.39 3.72
C LYS A 552 -30.90 -7.17 3.73
N PRO A 553 -30.08 -8.25 3.68
CA PRO A 553 -28.66 -8.10 3.65
C PRO A 553 -28.20 -7.45 2.34
N GLY A 554 -27.23 -6.55 2.44
CA GLY A 554 -26.56 -5.96 1.28
C GLY A 554 -25.42 -6.82 0.77
N ARG A 555 -24.19 -6.29 0.85
CA ARG A 555 -22.96 -6.94 0.36
C ARG A 555 -22.58 -8.18 1.17
N LYS A 556 -22.26 -9.28 0.50
CA LYS A 556 -21.70 -10.49 1.12
C LYS A 556 -20.16 -10.45 1.10
N THR A 557 -19.53 -10.77 2.23
CA THR A 557 -18.08 -10.90 2.38
C THR A 557 -17.69 -12.38 2.43
N LYS A 558 -16.39 -12.70 2.46
CA LYS A 558 -15.90 -14.08 2.60
C LYS A 558 -16.37 -14.78 3.89
N THR A 559 -16.65 -14.01 4.95
CA THR A 559 -16.99 -14.52 6.29
C THR A 559 -18.46 -14.35 6.66
N GLY A 560 -19.30 -13.76 5.80
CA GLY A 560 -20.71 -13.51 6.06
C GLY A 560 -21.21 -12.24 5.39
N TYR A 561 -22.37 -11.72 5.84
CA TYR A 561 -22.87 -10.44 5.37
C TYR A 561 -22.12 -9.28 6.02
N SER A 562 -21.85 -8.22 5.24
CA SER A 562 -21.19 -7.02 5.76
C SER A 562 -22.06 -6.31 6.80
N THR A 563 -21.38 -5.80 7.84
CA THR A 563 -21.94 -4.89 8.85
C THR A 563 -21.09 -3.62 8.95
N ASP A 564 -20.48 -3.22 7.81
CA ASP A 564 -19.73 -1.98 7.68
C ASP A 564 -20.65 -0.75 7.77
N GLU A 565 -20.04 0.41 7.84
CA GLU A 565 -20.73 1.69 8.00
C GLU A 565 -21.73 1.94 6.86
N ASP A 566 -21.32 1.64 5.61
CA ASP A 566 -22.16 1.81 4.43
C ASP A 566 -23.43 0.94 4.51
N THR A 567 -23.24 -0.35 4.86
CA THR A 567 -24.36 -1.28 5.02
C THR A 567 -25.29 -0.83 6.15
N LEU A 568 -24.75 -0.44 7.30
CA LEU A 568 -25.55 0.03 8.43
C LEU A 568 -26.28 1.33 8.09
N THR A 569 -25.66 2.25 7.35
CA THR A 569 -26.30 3.49 6.89
C THR A 569 -27.50 3.21 5.98
N GLN A 570 -27.39 2.24 5.07
CA GLN A 570 -28.51 1.82 4.24
C GLN A 570 -29.64 1.17 5.07
N LEU A 571 -29.28 0.35 6.06
CA LEU A 571 -30.24 -0.30 6.94
C LEU A 571 -30.89 0.67 7.92
N ALA A 572 -30.23 1.78 8.26
CA ALA A 572 -30.77 2.85 9.12
C ALA A 572 -32.03 3.52 8.52
N LEU A 573 -32.20 3.44 7.21
CA LEU A 573 -33.44 3.90 6.54
C LEU A 573 -34.63 2.97 6.77
N GLN A 574 -34.41 1.75 7.26
CA GLN A 574 -35.43 0.71 7.40
C GLN A 574 -35.72 0.37 8.86
N HIS A 575 -34.75 0.55 9.77
CA HIS A 575 -34.91 0.17 11.18
C HIS A 575 -34.05 1.04 12.10
N GLU A 576 -34.51 1.29 13.32
CA GLU A 576 -33.81 2.14 14.29
C GLU A 576 -32.52 1.52 14.85
N LEU A 577 -32.42 0.19 14.95
CA LEU A 577 -31.25 -0.50 15.52
C LEU A 577 -29.93 -0.16 14.80
N PRO A 578 -29.81 -0.16 13.47
CA PRO A 578 -28.62 0.31 12.78
C PRO A 578 -28.22 1.74 13.12
N VAL A 579 -29.18 2.66 13.33
CA VAL A 579 -28.87 4.04 13.75
C VAL A 579 -28.18 4.05 15.11
N GLN A 580 -28.74 3.31 16.09
CA GLN A 580 -28.15 3.20 17.42
C GLN A 580 -26.76 2.56 17.39
N ILE A 581 -26.53 1.57 16.51
CA ILE A 581 -25.23 0.93 16.36
C ILE A 581 -24.20 1.89 15.75
N LEU A 582 -24.57 2.67 14.74
CA LEU A 582 -23.69 3.71 14.16
C LEU A 582 -23.31 4.75 15.20
N ASN A 583 -24.27 5.23 16.00
CA ASN A 583 -24.03 6.17 17.08
C ASN A 583 -23.09 5.56 18.14
N TYR A 584 -23.36 4.33 18.58
CA TYR A 584 -22.51 3.62 19.53
C TYR A 584 -21.06 3.49 19.04
N ARG A 585 -20.87 3.04 17.79
CA ARG A 585 -19.54 2.89 17.20
C ARG A 585 -18.80 4.22 17.09
N SER A 586 -19.49 5.29 16.67
CA SER A 586 -18.93 6.63 16.57
C SER A 586 -18.45 7.14 17.92
N LEU A 587 -19.31 7.10 18.96
CA LEU A 587 -18.95 7.58 20.30
C LEU A 587 -17.91 6.70 20.98
N SER A 588 -18.00 5.39 20.85
CA SER A 588 -17.02 4.45 21.40
C SER A 588 -15.63 4.67 20.79
N LYS A 589 -15.56 4.94 19.48
CA LYS A 589 -14.31 5.28 18.80
C LYS A 589 -13.75 6.61 19.30
N LEU A 590 -14.58 7.64 19.44
CA LEU A 590 -14.16 8.93 20.00
C LEU A 590 -13.59 8.79 21.41
N LYS A 591 -14.32 8.07 22.27
CA LYS A 591 -13.89 7.81 23.65
C LYS A 591 -12.54 7.08 23.70
N SER A 592 -12.44 5.94 23.03
CA SER A 592 -11.24 5.10 23.12
C SER A 592 -10.02 5.67 22.39
N THR A 593 -10.22 6.34 21.24
CA THR A 593 -9.10 6.82 20.41
C THR A 593 -8.52 8.14 20.88
N TYR A 594 -9.38 9.03 21.45
CA TYR A 594 -8.96 10.38 21.79
C TYR A 594 -9.13 10.68 23.29
N VAL A 595 -10.35 10.55 23.81
CA VAL A 595 -10.67 11.05 25.15
C VAL A 595 -9.95 10.30 26.25
N ASP A 596 -9.91 8.97 26.18
CA ASP A 596 -9.23 8.13 27.17
C ASP A 596 -7.72 7.97 26.87
N ALA A 597 -7.33 8.00 25.58
CA ALA A 597 -5.94 7.77 25.19
C ALA A 597 -5.04 9.00 25.43
N PHE A 598 -5.50 10.21 25.11
CA PHE A 598 -4.65 11.41 25.15
C PHE A 598 -4.07 11.74 26.53
N PRO A 599 -4.83 11.63 27.65
CA PRO A 599 -4.27 11.86 28.98
C PRO A 599 -3.04 11.00 29.31
N ALA A 600 -3.03 9.75 28.83
CA ALA A 600 -1.92 8.83 29.05
C ALA A 600 -0.69 9.12 28.16
N LEU A 601 -0.87 9.89 27.11
CA LEU A 601 0.20 10.27 26.15
C LEU A 601 0.83 11.62 26.47
N VAL A 602 0.35 12.35 27.49
CA VAL A 602 0.99 13.59 27.93
C VAL A 602 2.38 13.26 28.46
N ASN A 603 3.39 13.89 27.87
CA ASN A 603 4.76 13.69 28.30
C ASN A 603 4.98 14.29 29.70
N PRO A 604 5.46 13.51 30.68
CA PRO A 604 5.63 13.97 32.06
C PRO A 604 6.74 15.04 32.24
N GLU A 605 7.73 15.09 31.33
CA GLU A 605 8.80 16.09 31.38
C GLU A 605 8.33 17.47 30.89
N THR A 606 7.52 17.48 29.83
CA THR A 606 7.07 18.74 29.17
C THR A 606 5.69 19.17 29.61
N GLY A 607 4.87 18.27 30.16
CA GLY A 607 3.45 18.48 30.41
C GLY A 607 2.61 18.66 29.16
N ARG A 608 3.12 18.27 27.99
CA ARG A 608 2.48 18.50 26.67
C ARG A 608 2.30 17.20 25.90
N LEU A 609 1.41 17.22 24.94
CA LEU A 609 1.19 16.13 24.00
C LEU A 609 2.06 16.35 22.76
N HIS A 610 2.84 15.34 22.38
CA HIS A 610 3.72 15.39 21.21
C HIS A 610 3.26 14.36 20.19
N THR A 611 3.07 14.81 18.96
CA THR A 611 2.77 13.94 17.81
C THR A 611 4.03 13.75 16.98
N SER A 612 4.08 12.74 16.13
CA SER A 612 5.09 12.60 15.08
C SER A 612 4.50 12.95 13.71
N LEU A 613 5.16 13.87 12.99
CA LEU A 613 4.76 14.35 11.66
C LEU A 613 5.65 13.71 10.58
N ASN A 614 5.08 12.83 9.75
CA ASN A 614 5.85 12.05 8.79
C ASN A 614 5.72 12.61 7.37
N GLN A 615 6.86 12.79 6.67
CA GLN A 615 6.94 13.29 5.29
C GLN A 615 6.82 12.18 4.24
N THR A 616 7.11 10.92 4.58
CA THR A 616 7.37 9.82 3.63
C THR A 616 6.24 8.79 3.56
N VAL A 617 5.04 9.11 4.05
CA VAL A 617 3.90 8.18 4.11
C VAL A 617 2.88 8.41 2.99
N ALA A 618 2.48 9.66 2.78
CA ALA A 618 1.44 9.97 1.80
C ALA A 618 2.04 10.18 0.41
N ALA A 619 1.59 9.41 -0.59
CA ALA A 619 2.07 9.54 -1.97
C ALA A 619 1.78 10.91 -2.62
N THR A 620 0.89 11.72 -2.04
CA THR A 620 0.58 13.09 -2.49
C THR A 620 1.55 14.14 -1.95
N GLY A 621 2.46 13.81 -1.05
CA GLY A 621 3.32 14.78 -0.38
C GLY A 621 2.72 15.37 0.91
N ARG A 622 1.46 15.06 1.24
CA ARG A 622 0.86 15.49 2.52
C ARG A 622 1.62 14.91 3.71
N LEU A 623 1.70 15.66 4.80
CA LEU A 623 2.19 15.15 6.07
C LEU A 623 1.15 14.21 6.68
N SER A 624 1.60 13.20 7.40
CA SER A 624 0.75 12.36 8.24
C SER A 624 1.17 12.50 9.71
N SER A 625 0.19 12.43 10.62
CA SER A 625 0.40 12.52 12.06
C SER A 625 0.18 11.15 12.70
N THR A 626 1.12 10.74 13.56
CA THR A 626 1.05 9.46 14.30
C THR A 626 1.50 9.66 15.75
N GLU A 627 1.12 8.78 16.64
CA GLU A 627 1.57 8.68 18.04
C GLU A 627 1.45 9.97 18.87
N PRO A 628 0.24 10.57 18.97
CA PRO A 628 -1.05 10.20 18.39
C PRO A 628 -1.36 10.92 17.07
N ASN A 629 -2.33 10.42 16.30
CA ASN A 629 -2.81 11.11 15.12
C ASN A 629 -3.73 12.28 15.50
N LEU A 630 -3.21 13.51 15.44
CA LEU A 630 -3.96 14.73 15.75
C LEU A 630 -4.73 15.29 14.54
N GLN A 631 -4.40 14.86 13.31
CA GLN A 631 -5.06 15.32 12.08
C GLN A 631 -6.46 14.74 11.89
N ASN A 632 -6.80 13.67 12.61
CA ASN A 632 -8.10 13.00 12.49
C ASN A 632 -9.08 13.35 13.62
N ILE A 633 -8.80 14.35 14.46
CA ILE A 633 -9.72 14.82 15.50
C ILE A 633 -10.92 15.47 14.81
N PRO A 634 -12.18 15.02 15.06
CA PRO A 634 -13.36 15.52 14.38
C PRO A 634 -13.55 17.03 14.51
N VAL A 635 -13.89 17.66 13.38
CA VAL A 635 -14.22 19.10 13.30
C VAL A 635 -15.72 19.38 13.37
N LYS A 636 -16.56 18.36 13.57
CA LYS A 636 -18.02 18.47 13.62
C LYS A 636 -18.58 17.69 14.80
N GLY A 637 -19.73 18.15 15.27
CA GLY A 637 -20.43 17.54 16.40
C GLY A 637 -19.88 18.01 17.75
N ASP A 638 -20.76 18.03 18.75
CA ASP A 638 -20.46 18.59 20.08
C ASP A 638 -19.26 17.88 20.76
N HIS A 639 -19.19 16.57 20.63
CA HIS A 639 -18.09 15.78 21.22
C HIS A 639 -16.74 16.05 20.55
N GLY A 640 -16.70 16.26 19.23
CA GLY A 640 -15.48 16.63 18.51
C GLY A 640 -14.97 18.02 18.93
N PHE A 641 -15.89 18.98 19.05
CA PHE A 641 -15.57 20.32 19.55
C PHE A 641 -15.01 20.30 20.97
N ARG A 642 -15.55 19.47 21.88
CA ARG A 642 -15.07 19.35 23.26
C ARG A 642 -13.67 18.74 23.34
N ILE A 643 -13.31 17.80 22.46
CA ILE A 643 -11.94 17.29 22.37
C ILE A 643 -10.98 18.45 22.02
N ARG A 644 -11.36 19.33 21.08
CA ARG A 644 -10.55 20.49 20.72
C ARG A 644 -10.48 21.56 21.80
N GLU A 645 -11.47 21.67 22.69
CA GLU A 645 -11.43 22.53 23.88
C GLU A 645 -10.33 22.12 24.86
N ALA A 646 -9.99 20.83 24.93
CA ALA A 646 -8.92 20.32 25.79
C ALA A 646 -7.52 20.75 25.35
N PHE A 647 -7.35 21.17 24.09
CA PHE A 647 -6.08 21.67 23.57
C PHE A 647 -5.95 23.18 23.84
N VAL A 648 -5.06 23.54 24.76
CA VAL A 648 -5.00 24.89 25.37
C VAL A 648 -3.64 25.55 25.18
N ALA A 649 -3.63 26.87 25.18
CA ALA A 649 -2.41 27.66 25.26
C ALA A 649 -1.85 27.70 26.70
N SER A 650 -0.54 27.82 26.81
CA SER A 650 0.14 28.06 28.09
C SER A 650 -0.28 29.40 28.72
N LYS A 651 -0.11 29.53 30.03
CA LYS A 651 -0.42 30.77 30.74
C LYS A 651 0.34 31.97 30.14
N GLY A 652 -0.35 33.07 29.85
CA GLY A 652 0.21 34.25 29.19
C GLY A 652 0.35 34.18 27.68
N HIS A 653 -0.13 33.06 27.10
CA HIS A 653 -0.19 32.84 25.65
C HIS A 653 -1.63 32.70 25.18
N THR A 654 -1.80 32.76 23.86
CA THR A 654 -3.04 32.47 23.15
C THR A 654 -2.72 31.62 21.95
N LEU A 655 -3.70 30.86 21.46
CA LEU A 655 -3.59 30.15 20.19
C LEU A 655 -3.92 31.08 19.04
N LEU A 656 -3.14 30.99 17.98
CA LEU A 656 -3.43 31.58 16.67
C LEU A 656 -3.51 30.42 15.68
N CYS A 657 -4.68 30.25 15.06
CA CYS A 657 -4.89 29.33 13.96
C CYS A 657 -4.92 30.09 12.64
N ALA A 658 -4.22 29.60 11.66
CA ALA A 658 -4.14 30.17 10.33
C ALA A 658 -4.46 29.06 9.29
N ASP A 659 -5.61 29.19 8.62
CA ASP A 659 -6.14 28.21 7.68
C ASP A 659 -6.20 28.77 6.27
N TYR A 660 -5.72 28.01 5.29
CA TYR A 660 -5.85 28.41 3.89
C TYR A 660 -7.29 28.30 3.43
N SER A 661 -7.88 29.42 3.06
CA SER A 661 -9.24 29.46 2.53
C SER A 661 -9.30 28.85 1.14
N GLN A 662 -9.90 27.68 1.03
CA GLN A 662 -10.18 26.99 -0.25
C GLN A 662 -8.94 26.78 -1.14
N ILE A 663 -7.82 26.31 -0.56
CA ILE A 663 -6.54 26.19 -1.28
C ILE A 663 -6.66 25.26 -2.51
N GLU A 664 -7.30 24.08 -2.40
CA GLU A 664 -7.42 23.16 -3.52
C GLU A 664 -8.25 23.73 -4.69
N PRO A 665 -9.43 24.37 -4.49
CA PRO A 665 -10.12 25.10 -5.56
C PRO A 665 -9.30 26.22 -6.20
N ARG A 666 -8.46 26.93 -5.45
CA ARG A 666 -7.58 27.98 -5.98
C ARG A 666 -6.47 27.40 -6.85
N ILE A 667 -5.87 26.29 -6.41
CA ILE A 667 -4.89 25.52 -7.21
C ILE A 667 -5.54 24.98 -8.48
N LEU A 668 -6.76 24.46 -8.39
CA LEU A 668 -7.52 24.02 -9.56
C LEU A 668 -7.76 25.18 -10.54
N ALA A 669 -8.09 26.38 -10.06
CA ALA A 669 -8.25 27.55 -10.90
C ALA A 669 -6.95 27.92 -11.65
N HIS A 670 -5.80 27.81 -10.98
CA HIS A 670 -4.50 28.00 -11.61
C HIS A 670 -4.19 26.92 -12.65
N LEU A 671 -4.30 25.64 -12.29
CA LEU A 671 -3.94 24.50 -13.15
C LEU A 671 -4.87 24.36 -14.38
N SER A 672 -6.15 24.66 -14.20
CA SER A 672 -7.15 24.60 -15.28
C SER A 672 -7.11 25.80 -16.22
N ASP A 673 -6.50 26.89 -15.81
CA ASP A 673 -6.49 28.19 -16.49
C ASP A 673 -7.90 28.69 -16.86
N ASP A 674 -8.92 28.25 -16.11
CA ASP A 674 -10.32 28.63 -16.37
C ASP A 674 -10.57 30.11 -16.02
N PRO A 675 -10.92 30.97 -17.01
CA PRO A 675 -11.04 32.41 -16.76
C PRO A 675 -12.20 32.77 -15.85
N LYS A 676 -13.29 32.00 -15.85
CA LYS A 676 -14.44 32.25 -14.98
C LYS A 676 -14.15 31.83 -13.56
N LEU A 677 -13.44 30.73 -13.39
CA LEU A 677 -13.05 30.25 -12.06
C LEU A 677 -11.99 31.18 -11.42
N LYS A 678 -11.02 31.65 -12.20
CA LYS A 678 -10.05 32.68 -11.74
C LYS A 678 -10.74 33.96 -11.29
N LEU A 679 -11.71 34.45 -12.08
CA LEU A 679 -12.43 35.69 -11.77
C LEU A 679 -13.20 35.60 -10.44
N VAL A 680 -13.74 34.43 -10.07
CA VAL A 680 -14.39 34.21 -8.76
C VAL A 680 -13.39 34.50 -7.63
N PHE A 681 -12.18 33.97 -7.71
CA PHE A 681 -11.15 34.16 -6.68
C PHE A 681 -10.52 35.55 -6.68
N GLU A 682 -10.34 36.18 -7.86
CA GLU A 682 -9.86 37.54 -7.98
C GLU A 682 -10.83 38.56 -7.34
N ARG A 683 -12.13 38.31 -7.48
CA ARG A 683 -13.19 39.12 -6.86
C ARG A 683 -13.40 38.83 -5.37
N GLY A 684 -12.74 37.81 -4.83
CA GLY A 684 -12.94 37.38 -3.45
C GLY A 684 -14.32 36.72 -3.20
N GLU A 685 -14.96 36.21 -4.26
CA GLU A 685 -16.25 35.53 -4.15
C GLU A 685 -16.09 34.09 -3.61
N ASP A 686 -17.13 33.62 -2.91
CA ASP A 686 -17.16 32.22 -2.45
C ASP A 686 -17.55 31.27 -3.60
N ILE A 687 -16.62 30.38 -4.00
CA ILE A 687 -16.85 29.44 -5.10
C ILE A 687 -18.08 28.55 -4.88
N HIS A 688 -18.41 28.19 -3.64
CA HIS A 688 -19.56 27.34 -3.36
C HIS A 688 -20.87 28.09 -3.59
N THR A 689 -20.92 29.38 -3.24
CA THR A 689 -22.07 30.24 -3.54
C THR A 689 -22.16 30.51 -5.04
N ALA A 690 -21.04 30.85 -5.70
CA ALA A 690 -21.01 31.03 -7.15
C ALA A 690 -21.49 29.79 -7.93
N THR A 691 -21.05 28.61 -7.49
CA THR A 691 -21.48 27.33 -8.07
C THR A 691 -22.97 27.06 -7.77
N ALA A 692 -23.46 27.38 -6.56
CA ALA A 692 -24.87 27.23 -6.22
C ALA A 692 -25.78 28.09 -7.10
N VAL A 693 -25.38 29.35 -7.37
CA VAL A 693 -26.08 30.26 -8.32
C VAL A 693 -26.25 29.58 -9.67
N GLU A 694 -25.20 28.97 -10.19
CA GLU A 694 -25.25 28.30 -11.49
C GLU A 694 -26.09 27.02 -11.49
N ILE A 695 -25.99 26.19 -10.45
CA ILE A 695 -26.74 24.94 -10.34
C ILE A 695 -28.25 25.20 -10.18
N PHE A 696 -28.63 26.13 -9.27
CA PHE A 696 -30.01 26.34 -8.93
C PHE A 696 -30.67 27.47 -9.73
N LYS A 697 -29.87 28.22 -10.52
CA LYS A 697 -30.32 29.35 -11.35
C LYS A 697 -31.03 30.42 -10.51
N LEU A 698 -30.49 30.74 -9.33
CA LEU A 698 -31.01 31.72 -8.40
C LEU A 698 -30.00 32.87 -8.23
N LEU A 699 -30.46 34.03 -7.77
CA LEU A 699 -29.59 35.13 -7.40
C LEU A 699 -28.81 34.79 -6.12
N PRO A 700 -27.58 35.36 -5.91
CA PRO A 700 -26.75 35.05 -4.75
C PRO A 700 -27.45 35.19 -3.39
N GLU A 701 -28.33 36.22 -3.24
CA GLU A 701 -29.08 36.48 -2.03
C GLU A 701 -30.16 35.42 -1.72
N ASN A 702 -30.57 34.63 -2.71
CA ASN A 702 -31.55 33.57 -2.57
C ASN A 702 -30.94 32.19 -2.36
N ILE A 703 -29.59 32.08 -2.30
CA ILE A 703 -28.90 30.81 -2.05
C ILE A 703 -28.98 30.48 -0.57
N THR A 704 -29.68 29.40 -0.26
CA THR A 704 -29.77 28.89 1.12
C THR A 704 -28.46 28.17 1.55
N LYS A 705 -28.30 28.01 2.88
CA LYS A 705 -27.18 27.24 3.44
C LYS A 705 -27.13 25.80 2.88
N GLU A 706 -28.31 25.20 2.67
CA GLU A 706 -28.39 23.84 2.13
C GLU A 706 -27.97 23.79 0.65
N MET A 707 -28.41 24.74 -0.17
CA MET A 707 -27.98 24.86 -1.58
C MET A 707 -26.46 25.06 -1.67
N ARG A 708 -25.89 25.91 -0.81
CA ARG A 708 -24.46 26.09 -0.72
C ARG A 708 -23.74 24.80 -0.29
N ARG A 709 -24.30 24.02 0.63
CA ARG A 709 -23.79 22.70 1.03
C ARG A 709 -23.78 21.72 -0.13
N VAL A 710 -24.86 21.66 -0.91
CA VAL A 710 -24.92 20.84 -2.13
C VAL A 710 -23.82 21.25 -3.12
N ALA A 711 -23.70 22.56 -3.42
CA ALA A 711 -22.68 23.07 -4.31
C ALA A 711 -21.26 22.78 -3.81
N LYS A 712 -21.01 22.88 -2.49
CA LYS A 712 -19.75 22.48 -1.87
C LYS A 712 -19.44 21.00 -2.17
N THR A 713 -20.43 20.12 -2.03
CA THR A 713 -20.26 18.69 -2.33
C THR A 713 -19.99 18.45 -3.83
N VAL A 714 -20.61 19.24 -4.72
CA VAL A 714 -20.33 19.18 -6.17
C VAL A 714 -18.91 19.61 -6.48
N VAL A 715 -18.47 20.78 -5.98
CA VAL A 715 -17.12 21.33 -6.22
C VAL A 715 -16.04 20.36 -5.75
N PHE A 716 -16.11 19.91 -4.50
CA PHE A 716 -15.15 18.93 -3.98
C PHE A 716 -15.27 17.58 -4.68
N GLY A 717 -16.51 17.13 -4.94
CA GLY A 717 -16.74 15.87 -5.63
C GLY A 717 -16.10 15.86 -7.01
N ILE A 718 -16.16 16.94 -7.77
CA ILE A 718 -15.53 17.06 -9.09
C ILE A 718 -14.01 17.02 -8.98
N VAL A 719 -13.42 17.75 -8.03
CA VAL A 719 -11.98 17.69 -7.73
C VAL A 719 -11.54 16.24 -7.47
N TYR A 720 -12.35 15.46 -6.77
CA TYR A 720 -12.06 14.06 -6.42
C TYR A 720 -12.58 13.03 -7.43
N GLY A 721 -13.12 13.47 -8.57
CA GLY A 721 -13.61 12.60 -9.65
C GLY A 721 -14.86 11.79 -9.27
N ILE A 722 -15.82 12.42 -8.56
CA ILE A 722 -17.07 11.79 -8.14
C ILE A 722 -17.93 11.41 -9.35
N SER A 723 -18.50 10.21 -9.32
CA SER A 723 -19.49 9.79 -10.31
C SER A 723 -20.88 10.39 -10.01
N PRO A 724 -21.78 10.51 -11.01
CA PRO A 724 -23.17 10.92 -10.77
C PRO A 724 -23.88 10.04 -9.72
N PHE A 725 -23.56 8.74 -9.68
CA PHE A 725 -24.09 7.83 -8.66
C PHE A 725 -23.60 8.18 -7.25
N GLY A 726 -22.29 8.38 -7.08
CA GLY A 726 -21.71 8.76 -5.79
C GLY A 726 -22.22 10.13 -5.29
N LEU A 727 -22.34 11.11 -6.21
CA LEU A 727 -22.88 12.42 -5.85
C LEU A 727 -24.35 12.30 -5.42
N ALA A 728 -25.17 11.55 -6.15
CA ALA A 728 -26.58 11.32 -5.82
C ALA A 728 -26.77 10.77 -4.41
N GLN A 729 -25.93 9.78 -4.02
CA GLN A 729 -25.94 9.23 -2.67
C GLN A 729 -25.54 10.26 -1.60
N ASN A 730 -24.50 11.07 -1.86
CA ASN A 730 -23.98 12.02 -0.89
C ASN A 730 -24.92 13.19 -0.59
N ILE A 731 -25.70 13.62 -1.56
CA ILE A 731 -26.60 14.77 -1.39
C ILE A 731 -28.09 14.41 -1.37
N GLY A 732 -28.44 13.12 -1.52
CA GLY A 732 -29.80 12.63 -1.41
C GLY A 732 -30.72 13.03 -2.58
N VAL A 733 -30.18 13.13 -3.81
CA VAL A 733 -30.95 13.47 -5.03
C VAL A 733 -30.97 12.29 -6.02
N SER A 734 -31.75 12.42 -7.11
CA SER A 734 -31.72 11.44 -8.18
C SER A 734 -30.38 11.45 -8.92
N GLN A 735 -29.99 10.30 -9.50
CA GLN A 735 -28.79 10.22 -10.32
C GLN A 735 -28.84 11.15 -11.54
N ALA A 736 -30.04 11.41 -12.07
CA ALA A 736 -30.25 12.33 -13.17
C ALA A 736 -29.97 13.78 -12.77
N ASP A 737 -30.43 14.19 -11.56
CA ASP A 737 -30.15 15.53 -11.03
C ASP A 737 -28.67 15.70 -10.69
N ALA A 738 -28.04 14.68 -10.08
CA ALA A 738 -26.61 14.69 -9.79
C ALA A 738 -25.79 14.85 -11.06
N LYS A 739 -26.14 14.13 -12.15
CA LYS A 739 -25.52 14.29 -13.46
C LYS A 739 -25.70 15.71 -13.99
N LYS A 740 -26.91 16.26 -13.91
CA LYS A 740 -27.19 17.63 -14.36
C LYS A 740 -26.36 18.66 -13.60
N TYR A 741 -26.12 18.49 -12.28
CA TYR A 741 -25.28 19.39 -11.50
C TYR A 741 -23.82 19.34 -11.93
N ILE A 742 -23.30 18.14 -12.22
CA ILE A 742 -21.93 17.96 -12.75
C ILE A 742 -21.81 18.60 -14.14
N ASP A 743 -22.76 18.33 -15.02
CA ASP A 743 -22.75 18.87 -16.38
C ASP A 743 -22.82 20.41 -16.35
N THR A 744 -23.70 21.01 -15.52
CA THR A 744 -23.81 22.47 -15.33
C THR A 744 -22.49 23.08 -14.82
N TYR A 745 -21.80 22.40 -13.90
CA TYR A 745 -20.49 22.86 -13.42
C TYR A 745 -19.47 22.90 -14.57
N PHE A 746 -19.39 21.85 -15.39
CA PHE A 746 -18.45 21.79 -16.52
C PHE A 746 -18.83 22.75 -17.66
N GLU A 747 -20.11 23.01 -17.89
CA GLU A 747 -20.55 24.07 -18.82
C GLU A 747 -20.11 25.45 -18.35
N ARG A 748 -20.16 25.70 -17.05
CA ARG A 748 -19.69 26.96 -16.46
C ARG A 748 -18.20 27.11 -16.47
N TYR A 749 -17.48 26.03 -16.08
CA TYR A 749 -16.03 25.97 -15.92
C TYR A 749 -15.40 24.99 -16.91
N ALA A 750 -15.50 25.31 -18.19
CA ALA A 750 -15.05 24.42 -19.28
C ALA A 750 -13.53 24.15 -19.25
N GLY A 751 -12.73 25.12 -18.74
CA GLY A 751 -11.30 24.94 -18.53
C GLY A 751 -10.97 23.82 -17.55
N VAL A 752 -11.81 23.64 -16.52
CA VAL A 752 -11.65 22.53 -15.56
C VAL A 752 -11.84 21.19 -16.25
N LYS A 753 -12.86 21.05 -17.11
CA LYS A 753 -13.05 19.81 -17.89
C LYS A 753 -11.85 19.49 -18.77
N SER A 754 -11.37 20.50 -19.49
CA SER A 754 -10.19 20.39 -20.38
C SER A 754 -8.93 20.00 -19.58
N PHE A 755 -8.75 20.56 -18.40
CA PHE A 755 -7.64 20.20 -17.49
C PHE A 755 -7.73 18.72 -17.08
N ILE A 756 -8.90 18.26 -16.65
CA ILE A 756 -9.12 16.86 -16.25
C ILE A 756 -8.75 15.91 -17.39
N ASP A 757 -9.31 16.15 -18.58
CA ASP A 757 -9.11 15.27 -19.73
C ASP A 757 -7.63 15.24 -20.15
N ARG A 758 -7.00 16.41 -20.26
CA ARG A 758 -5.57 16.54 -20.58
C ARG A 758 -4.68 15.83 -19.53
N THR A 759 -4.97 16.02 -18.23
CA THR A 759 -4.17 15.43 -17.16
C THR A 759 -4.23 13.90 -17.17
N ILE A 760 -5.41 13.34 -17.47
CA ILE A 760 -5.59 11.89 -17.60
C ILE A 760 -4.79 11.36 -18.79
N GLU A 761 -4.87 12.00 -19.96
CA GLU A 761 -4.14 11.58 -21.16
C GLU A 761 -2.63 11.69 -20.97
N GLU A 762 -2.13 12.79 -20.43
CA GLU A 762 -0.71 12.95 -20.12
C GLU A 762 -0.21 11.91 -19.11
N ALA A 763 -1.02 11.62 -18.08
CA ALA A 763 -0.67 10.61 -17.08
C ALA A 763 -0.68 9.18 -17.68
N LYS A 764 -1.55 8.88 -18.64
CA LYS A 764 -1.53 7.60 -19.38
C LYS A 764 -0.27 7.45 -20.21
N GLU A 765 0.17 8.52 -20.87
CA GLU A 765 1.38 8.52 -21.69
C GLU A 765 2.66 8.43 -20.84
N LYS A 766 2.77 9.28 -19.80
CA LYS A 766 3.97 9.41 -18.95
C LYS A 766 4.07 8.31 -17.88
N GLY A 767 2.95 7.70 -17.47
CA GLY A 767 2.88 6.78 -16.32
C GLY A 767 2.83 7.47 -14.95
N TYR A 768 2.90 8.81 -14.90
CA TYR A 768 2.87 9.60 -13.68
C TYR A 768 2.22 10.96 -13.89
N THR A 769 1.88 11.61 -12.78
CA THR A 769 1.44 13.01 -12.74
C THR A 769 2.37 13.84 -11.88
N THR A 770 2.32 15.19 -12.03
CA THR A 770 3.21 16.12 -11.32
C THR A 770 2.43 17.25 -10.64
N THR A 771 2.96 17.74 -9.52
CA THR A 771 2.53 18.99 -8.87
C THR A 771 3.15 20.20 -9.55
N ILE A 772 2.73 21.41 -9.16
CA ILE A 772 3.33 22.68 -9.59
C ILE A 772 4.84 22.75 -9.29
N THR A 773 5.26 22.14 -8.20
CA THR A 773 6.68 22.07 -7.78
C THR A 773 7.44 20.89 -8.40
N GLY A 774 6.82 20.14 -9.32
CA GLY A 774 7.48 19.01 -9.98
C GLY A 774 7.50 17.69 -9.17
N ARG A 775 6.79 17.61 -8.04
CA ARG A 775 6.63 16.33 -7.31
C ARG A 775 5.94 15.31 -8.19
N ARG A 776 6.56 14.16 -8.41
CA ARG A 776 6.02 13.08 -9.25
C ARG A 776 5.24 12.07 -8.43
N ARG A 777 4.13 11.60 -8.99
CA ARG A 777 3.38 10.47 -8.49
C ARG A 777 3.15 9.46 -9.61
N PRO A 778 3.79 8.29 -9.58
CA PRO A 778 3.51 7.19 -10.52
C PRO A 778 2.09 6.66 -10.30
N ILE A 779 1.39 6.33 -11.41
CA ILE A 779 -0.01 5.82 -11.38
C ILE A 779 -0.12 4.59 -12.30
N PRO A 780 0.39 3.45 -11.85
CA PRO A 780 0.38 2.22 -12.64
C PRO A 780 -1.04 1.71 -12.94
N GLU A 781 -2.03 2.09 -12.14
CA GLU A 781 -3.43 1.70 -12.32
C GLU A 781 -4.03 2.18 -13.65
N LEU A 782 -3.49 3.25 -14.24
CA LEU A 782 -3.94 3.76 -15.56
C LEU A 782 -3.74 2.75 -16.69
N GLN A 783 -2.77 1.85 -16.55
CA GLN A 783 -2.49 0.79 -17.51
C GLN A 783 -3.29 -0.49 -17.25
N SER A 784 -4.15 -0.52 -16.23
CA SER A 784 -4.93 -1.70 -15.88
C SER A 784 -6.02 -1.99 -16.92
N SER A 785 -6.17 -3.26 -17.28
CA SER A 785 -7.30 -3.74 -18.10
C SER A 785 -8.63 -3.75 -17.33
N ASP A 786 -8.58 -3.76 -15.98
CA ASP A 786 -9.76 -3.66 -15.12
C ASP A 786 -10.31 -2.22 -15.13
N PRO A 787 -11.56 -1.99 -15.61
CA PRO A 787 -12.16 -0.66 -15.63
C PRO A 787 -12.26 0.00 -14.25
N ALA A 788 -12.45 -0.77 -13.17
CA ALA A 788 -12.53 -0.23 -11.81
C ALA A 788 -11.18 0.29 -11.34
N GLN A 789 -10.10 -0.47 -11.59
CA GLN A 789 -8.72 -0.08 -11.31
C GLN A 789 -8.31 1.13 -12.14
N ARG A 790 -8.58 1.09 -13.45
CA ARG A 790 -8.27 2.21 -14.35
C ARG A 790 -9.02 3.49 -13.93
N GLY A 791 -10.32 3.40 -13.63
CA GLY A 791 -11.08 4.54 -13.11
C GLY A 791 -10.57 5.05 -11.77
N TYR A 792 -10.01 4.18 -10.92
CA TYR A 792 -9.29 4.59 -9.72
C TYR A 792 -8.02 5.36 -10.08
N GLY A 793 -7.21 4.88 -11.02
CA GLY A 793 -6.02 5.56 -11.53
C GLY A 793 -6.32 6.93 -12.13
N GLU A 794 -7.41 7.07 -12.90
CA GLU A 794 -7.85 8.35 -13.48
C GLU A 794 -8.18 9.38 -12.39
N ARG A 795 -8.87 8.97 -11.33
CA ARG A 795 -9.10 9.84 -10.16
C ARG A 795 -7.81 10.25 -9.46
N GLN A 796 -6.86 9.32 -9.30
CA GLN A 796 -5.55 9.63 -8.72
C GLN A 796 -4.75 10.61 -9.58
N ALA A 797 -4.83 10.49 -10.90
CA ALA A 797 -4.16 11.38 -11.86
C ALA A 797 -4.62 12.83 -11.71
N VAL A 798 -5.92 13.04 -11.53
CA VAL A 798 -6.50 14.40 -11.38
C VAL A 798 -6.25 14.98 -9.98
N ASN A 799 -6.41 14.14 -8.94
CA ASN A 799 -6.30 14.61 -7.55
C ASN A 799 -4.87 14.97 -7.16
N SER A 800 -3.88 14.19 -7.62
CA SER A 800 -2.50 14.33 -7.15
C SER A 800 -1.86 15.69 -7.48
N PRO A 801 -2.02 16.30 -8.66
CA PRO A 801 -1.54 17.65 -8.94
C PRO A 801 -2.13 18.68 -7.99
N ILE A 802 -3.43 18.58 -7.68
CA ILE A 802 -4.15 19.55 -6.85
C ILE A 802 -3.76 19.40 -5.38
N GLN A 803 -3.93 18.21 -4.82
CA GLN A 803 -3.62 17.92 -3.42
C GLN A 803 -2.13 18.04 -3.10
N GLY A 804 -1.30 17.56 -4.03
CA GLY A 804 0.15 17.62 -3.86
C GLY A 804 0.68 19.06 -3.93
N SER A 805 0.15 19.91 -4.82
CA SER A 805 0.51 21.31 -4.87
C SER A 805 0.04 22.08 -3.63
N ALA A 806 -1.11 21.72 -3.05
CA ALA A 806 -1.55 22.26 -1.77
C ALA A 806 -0.61 21.86 -0.63
N ALA A 807 -0.17 20.58 -0.63
CA ALA A 807 0.81 20.08 0.34
C ALA A 807 2.18 20.76 0.20
N ASP A 808 2.63 21.03 -1.03
CA ASP A 808 3.87 21.76 -1.27
C ASP A 808 3.74 23.21 -0.83
N ALA A 809 2.60 23.87 -1.08
CA ALA A 809 2.34 25.23 -0.64
C ALA A 809 2.38 25.37 0.90
N ILE A 810 1.74 24.46 1.64
CA ILE A 810 1.77 24.52 3.11
C ILE A 810 3.19 24.25 3.66
N LYS A 811 3.96 23.36 3.04
CA LYS A 811 5.36 23.11 3.41
C LYS A 811 6.24 24.33 3.23
N ILE A 812 6.09 25.03 2.09
CA ILE A 812 6.79 26.30 1.82
C ILE A 812 6.40 27.36 2.83
N ALA A 813 5.10 27.45 3.18
CA ALA A 813 4.60 28.36 4.20
C ALA A 813 5.21 28.05 5.57
N MET A 814 5.25 26.79 6.00
CA MET A 814 5.85 26.37 7.27
C MET A 814 7.30 26.80 7.39
N ILE A 815 8.11 26.59 6.34
CA ILE A 815 9.52 26.98 6.31
C ILE A 815 9.64 28.51 6.39
N ALA A 816 8.87 29.25 5.60
CA ALA A 816 8.93 30.69 5.55
C ALA A 816 8.50 31.34 6.87
N VAL A 817 7.37 30.89 7.41
CA VAL A 817 6.85 31.41 8.69
C VAL A 817 7.84 31.15 9.83
N LEU A 818 8.36 29.90 9.95
CA LEU A 818 9.29 29.60 11.04
C LEU A 818 10.57 30.43 10.99
N ASN A 819 11.16 30.61 9.82
CA ASN A 819 12.34 31.45 9.63
C ASN A 819 12.09 32.92 10.08
N LYS A 820 10.90 33.43 9.80
CA LYS A 820 10.49 34.77 10.22
C LYS A 820 10.19 34.83 11.71
N LEU A 821 9.55 33.80 12.28
CA LEU A 821 9.31 33.75 13.72
C LEU A 821 10.63 33.76 14.51
N HIS A 822 11.62 32.98 14.09
CA HIS A 822 12.93 32.96 14.74
C HIS A 822 13.61 34.32 14.72
N ALA A 823 13.50 35.06 13.60
CA ALA A 823 14.12 36.37 13.45
C ALA A 823 13.38 37.47 14.22
N GLU A 824 12.05 37.44 14.27
CA GLU A 824 11.23 38.56 14.70
C GLU A 824 10.39 38.32 15.96
N LEU A 825 10.00 37.08 16.21
CA LEU A 825 9.10 36.66 17.29
C LEU A 825 9.55 35.32 17.93
N PRO A 826 10.77 35.24 18.48
CA PRO A 826 11.38 33.97 18.91
C PRO A 826 10.61 33.22 20.02
N ASN A 827 9.69 33.91 20.72
CA ASN A 827 8.84 33.29 21.75
C ASN A 827 7.50 32.76 21.19
N THR A 828 7.22 32.99 19.91
CA THR A 828 6.04 32.40 19.23
C THR A 828 6.41 31.04 18.66
N LYS A 829 5.65 30.01 19.02
CA LYS A 829 5.92 28.62 18.65
C LYS A 829 4.91 28.12 17.61
N MET A 830 5.36 27.52 16.52
CA MET A 830 4.52 26.68 15.70
C MET A 830 4.38 25.33 16.42
N ILE A 831 3.14 24.88 16.66
CA ILE A 831 2.87 23.72 17.52
C ILE A 831 2.15 22.57 16.84
N LEU A 832 1.46 22.82 15.72
CA LEU A 832 0.79 21.77 14.96
C LEU A 832 0.52 22.21 13.52
N GLN A 833 0.50 21.23 12.61
CA GLN A 833 -0.03 21.34 11.25
C GLN A 833 -1.15 20.30 11.06
N VAL A 834 -2.33 20.73 10.61
CA VAL A 834 -3.49 19.89 10.33
C VAL A 834 -4.07 20.27 8.99
N HIS A 835 -4.01 19.37 8.00
CA HIS A 835 -4.46 19.61 6.62
C HIS A 835 -3.85 20.87 6.00
N ASP A 836 -4.60 21.97 5.90
CA ASP A 836 -4.23 23.29 5.39
C ASP A 836 -4.14 24.38 6.48
N GLU A 837 -4.20 23.98 7.75
CA GLU A 837 -4.14 24.83 8.94
C GLU A 837 -2.77 24.71 9.64
N LEU A 838 -2.23 25.85 10.08
CA LEU A 838 -1.08 25.99 10.99
C LEU A 838 -1.53 26.57 12.32
N ILE A 839 -1.09 25.96 13.42
CA ILE A 839 -1.45 26.39 14.77
C ILE A 839 -0.20 26.87 15.51
N PHE A 840 -0.33 28.04 16.12
CA PHE A 840 0.74 28.71 16.85
C PHE A 840 0.32 28.99 18.29
N GLU A 841 1.28 28.90 19.18
CA GLU A 841 1.19 29.39 20.54
C GLU A 841 1.95 30.72 20.64
N VAL A 842 1.25 31.80 20.90
CA VAL A 842 1.73 33.16 20.77
C VAL A 842 1.65 33.89 22.12
N PRO A 843 2.72 34.57 22.59
CA PRO A 843 2.58 35.46 23.71
C PRO A 843 1.52 36.52 23.46
N GLU A 844 0.66 36.84 24.43
CA GLU A 844 -0.44 37.81 24.24
C GLU A 844 0.05 39.18 23.77
N THR A 845 1.27 39.59 24.17
CA THR A 845 1.93 40.85 23.75
C THR A 845 2.27 40.88 22.26
N ASP A 846 2.52 39.71 21.67
CA ASP A 846 3.04 39.58 20.31
C ASP A 846 1.94 39.25 19.28
N LEU A 847 0.70 39.04 19.77
CA LEU A 847 -0.39 38.52 18.98
C LEU A 847 -0.64 39.29 17.67
N ASN A 848 -0.70 40.62 17.75
CA ASN A 848 -0.99 41.45 16.57
C ASN A 848 0.12 41.33 15.51
N LYS A 849 1.37 41.34 15.96
CA LYS A 849 2.52 41.19 15.06
C LYS A 849 2.53 39.76 14.45
N ALA A 850 2.29 38.74 15.25
CA ALA A 850 2.21 37.35 14.79
C ALA A 850 1.10 37.16 13.75
N ARG A 851 -0.09 37.73 13.95
CA ARG A 851 -1.19 37.67 12.98
C ARG A 851 -0.80 38.21 11.61
N HIS A 852 -0.13 39.37 11.55
CA HIS A 852 0.32 39.96 10.28
C HIS A 852 1.41 39.11 9.63
N LEU A 853 2.45 38.76 10.40
CA LEU A 853 3.57 37.96 9.91
C LEU A 853 3.12 36.62 9.33
N VAL A 854 2.33 35.88 10.08
CA VAL A 854 1.84 34.54 9.65
C VAL A 854 0.98 34.66 8.39
N LYS A 855 0.05 35.61 8.37
CA LYS A 855 -0.79 35.86 7.21
C LYS A 855 0.00 36.23 5.97
N ASP A 856 0.91 37.16 6.09
CA ASP A 856 1.70 37.68 4.97
C ASP A 856 2.62 36.59 4.40
N GLU A 857 3.28 35.80 5.24
CA GLU A 857 4.14 34.70 4.77
C GLU A 857 3.35 33.56 4.13
N MET A 858 2.19 33.19 4.69
CA MET A 858 1.34 32.15 4.11
C MET A 858 0.71 32.62 2.78
N GLU A 859 0.10 33.82 2.74
CA GLU A 859 -0.45 34.36 1.48
C GLU A 859 0.65 34.61 0.45
N GLY A 860 1.86 34.95 0.89
CA GLY A 860 3.05 35.18 0.06
C GLY A 860 3.56 33.92 -0.68
N VAL A 861 3.10 32.73 -0.34
CA VAL A 861 3.42 31.50 -1.07
C VAL A 861 2.81 31.52 -2.49
N GLY A 862 1.64 32.13 -2.68
CA GLY A 862 1.01 32.25 -4.00
C GLY A 862 1.93 32.86 -5.06
N PRO A 863 2.47 34.06 -4.85
CA PRO A 863 3.48 34.68 -5.73
C PRO A 863 4.75 33.84 -5.91
N ARG A 864 5.25 33.17 -4.86
CA ARG A 864 6.45 32.30 -4.93
C ARG A 864 6.23 31.12 -5.87
N LEU A 865 5.01 30.55 -5.90
CA LEU A 865 4.60 29.49 -6.80
C LEU A 865 4.05 30.00 -8.14
N SER A 866 4.11 31.32 -8.40
CA SER A 866 3.57 31.98 -9.60
C SER A 866 2.09 31.64 -9.85
N LEU A 867 1.30 31.51 -8.77
CA LEU A 867 -0.13 31.20 -8.90
C LEU A 867 -0.87 32.36 -9.57
N SER A 868 -1.75 32.04 -10.51
CA SER A 868 -2.59 33.02 -11.22
C SER A 868 -3.77 33.54 -10.40
N VAL A 869 -3.97 33.01 -9.20
CA VAL A 869 -5.00 33.43 -8.24
C VAL A 869 -4.38 33.62 -6.86
N PRO A 870 -4.82 34.59 -6.05
CA PRO A 870 -4.24 34.83 -4.73
C PRO A 870 -4.60 33.72 -3.77
N LEU A 871 -3.66 33.30 -2.91
CA LEU A 871 -3.99 32.52 -1.72
C LEU A 871 -4.56 33.47 -0.65
N LYS A 872 -5.47 32.96 0.16
CA LYS A 872 -6.09 33.68 1.28
C LYS A 872 -6.02 32.83 2.54
N VAL A 873 -5.77 33.51 3.66
CA VAL A 873 -5.65 32.89 4.98
C VAL A 873 -6.65 33.48 5.93
N ASP A 874 -7.46 32.61 6.50
CA ASP A 874 -8.39 32.95 7.58
C ASP A 874 -7.68 32.76 8.92
N LEU A 875 -7.81 33.72 9.83
CA LEU A 875 -7.15 33.74 11.13
C LEU A 875 -8.17 33.67 12.26
N GLY A 876 -7.99 32.71 13.14
CA GLY A 876 -8.74 32.63 14.38
C GLY A 876 -7.84 32.71 15.62
N VAL A 877 -8.36 33.22 16.73
CA VAL A 877 -7.62 33.43 18.00
C VAL A 877 -8.48 32.93 19.16
N GLY A 878 -7.89 32.19 20.08
CA GLY A 878 -8.61 31.67 21.23
C GLY A 878 -7.67 31.15 22.34
N LYS A 879 -8.24 30.80 23.49
CA LYS A 879 -7.49 30.18 24.58
C LYS A 879 -7.36 28.67 24.41
N ASN A 880 -8.21 28.08 23.59
CA ASN A 880 -8.19 26.67 23.21
C ASN A 880 -8.40 26.55 21.69
N TRP A 881 -8.17 25.34 21.18
CA TRP A 881 -8.23 25.10 19.72
C TRP A 881 -9.65 25.27 19.14
N ARG A 882 -10.71 24.98 19.90
CA ARG A 882 -12.09 25.24 19.46
C ARG A 882 -12.33 26.72 19.20
N GLU A 883 -11.96 27.57 20.16
CA GLU A 883 -12.14 29.03 20.05
C GLU A 883 -11.24 29.63 18.95
N ALA A 884 -10.05 29.08 18.78
CA ALA A 884 -9.07 29.61 17.83
C ALA A 884 -9.33 29.15 16.37
N HIS A 885 -10.19 28.16 16.14
CA HIS A 885 -10.49 27.70 14.76
C HIS A 885 -11.31 28.79 14.03
N PRO A 886 -10.85 29.27 12.83
CA PRO A 886 -11.47 30.38 12.09
C PRO A 886 -12.86 30.05 11.51
#